data_6ef6398753828adcfca9de7f93262246
#
_entry.id   6ef6398753828adcfca9de7f93262246
#
_cell.length_a   1.000
_cell.length_b   1.000
_cell.length_c   1.000
_cell.angle_alpha   90.00
_cell.angle_beta   90.00
_cell.angle_gamma   90.00
#
_symmetry.space_group_name_H-M   'P 1'
#
loop_
_entity.id
_entity.type
_entity.pdbx_description
1 polymer ?
#
loop_
_entity_poly.entity_id
_entity_poly.type
_entity_poly.pdbx_seq_one_letter_code
_entity_poly.pdbx_strand_id
1 'polypeptide(L)'
;MKAHHSIRALALASAAWTGAMAFPAFAQDASAPAADTEEAGIIVTARRREETLVSVPIAVSAFSGADLERGGAIDISDLANVTPNTTLEASRGTNSTLTAFIRGVGQQDPVSGFEQGVGIYLDDVYLNRPQGALLDIYDVERIEVLRGPQGTLYGRNTIGGAVKYVTRMLPQDFSLKLKGSYGSYDQADGIISVSAPIGDLMRVGGAFARLSRGGFGKNLTTGQDNYNKDIWAGRATFEMGGYGAPVLMRITGDYTKDNSNPRGGHRLIPGQASGAPVLDDVFDTRGGLVDPKQYVKSYGLSMNLTAELNDAVTLRSVSAWRKDDSASPIDFDALPAVDVDVPAYYKNEQLSQEFQLLYDKGRLHGMVGFYYLDASADTQFDTRIFTTVAGLTAFTQANVDTETYAVFGDMSFDLTDQLSLSAGGRYTWDTRRANILRQSYLGGGSPVFDGAGIPFGAPSTNFRGEREFKKFTPRFSVSYKPTADHNIYASYSKGFKGGGFDPRGVGTNAPDLNGDGIRQDSEIASFLSFAPEQVDSYEVGYKGNLMDGALYVAVAGFYADYKDVQIPGSVACTVNVGGVATPSFCGVVSNAGKARFKGLEFESNARLGRDIFSGGDRLNLQTAIGFIDADYREYIANIASVPTDVADYRRVQNTPKWTASGTLSYNVPVGDGSLYFGSTVSWRSKTYQFEIPNPYIDQKGYALWDASLVYTAPSDRWSIGVHGKNLLDKEYKTSGYTFVAANPVTGAIINNAAGYPTPSLGKEGTLTAFYGNPRQVFVTGSVKF
;
A
#
# COMPACT_ATOMS: atom_id res chain seq x y z
N MET A 1 -23.05 4.12 21.80
CA MET A 1 -22.95 3.39 23.08
C MET A 1 -23.55 1.97 23.01
N LYS A 2 -23.45 1.27 21.88
CA LYS A 2 -23.88 -0.14 21.73
C LYS A 2 -22.80 -1.08 21.21
N ALA A 3 -21.60 -0.59 20.90
CA ALA A 3 -20.49 -1.39 20.35
C ALA A 3 -19.68 -2.17 21.40
N HIS A 4 -19.80 -1.85 22.69
CA HIS A 4 -18.99 -2.48 23.74
C HIS A 4 -19.45 -3.88 24.18
N HIS A 5 -20.60 -4.37 23.73
CA HIS A 5 -21.09 -5.70 24.16
C HIS A 5 -20.72 -6.84 23.20
N SER A 6 -20.45 -6.55 21.94
CA SER A 6 -20.07 -7.57 20.94
C SER A 6 -18.63 -8.08 21.09
N ILE A 7 -17.72 -7.25 21.60
CA ILE A 7 -16.29 -7.57 21.78
C ILE A 7 -16.08 -8.65 22.86
N ARG A 8 -16.92 -8.66 23.90
CA ARG A 8 -16.81 -9.66 24.98
C ARG A 8 -17.26 -11.06 24.58
N ALA A 9 -18.14 -11.20 23.63
CA ALA A 9 -18.65 -12.49 23.18
C ALA A 9 -17.69 -13.23 22.24
N LEU A 10 -16.95 -12.52 21.37
CA LEU A 10 -15.99 -13.15 20.45
C LEU A 10 -14.66 -13.55 21.14
N ALA A 11 -14.20 -12.73 22.09
CA ALA A 11 -13.01 -13.07 22.90
C ALA A 11 -13.24 -14.28 23.80
N LEU A 12 -14.48 -14.52 24.25
CA LEU A 12 -14.84 -15.69 25.07
C LEU A 12 -15.02 -16.98 24.24
N ALA A 13 -15.39 -16.88 22.98
CA ALA A 13 -15.52 -18.05 22.10
C ALA A 13 -14.16 -18.66 21.71
N SER A 14 -13.11 -17.84 21.60
CA SER A 14 -11.74 -18.32 21.33
C SER A 14 -11.03 -18.88 22.57
N ALA A 15 -11.39 -18.42 23.79
CA ALA A 15 -10.79 -18.88 25.04
C ALA A 15 -11.37 -20.22 25.56
N ALA A 16 -12.57 -20.60 25.14
CA ALA A 16 -13.26 -21.80 25.66
C ALA A 16 -12.77 -23.14 25.05
N TRP A 17 -11.92 -23.10 24.00
CA TRP A 17 -11.41 -24.31 23.33
C TRP A 17 -10.00 -24.75 23.77
N THR A 18 -9.35 -24.05 24.69
CA THR A 18 -8.00 -24.39 25.17
C THR A 18 -7.97 -25.38 26.35
N GLY A 19 -9.11 -25.92 26.74
CA GLY A 19 -9.26 -26.64 28.00
C GLY A 19 -9.15 -28.18 27.99
N ALA A 20 -8.95 -28.85 26.85
CA ALA A 20 -8.96 -30.34 26.89
C ALA A 20 -8.17 -30.98 25.73
N MET A 21 -6.83 -31.01 25.79
CA MET A 21 -6.05 -32.01 25.05
C MET A 21 -4.80 -32.38 25.83
N ALA A 22 -4.78 -33.58 26.38
CA ALA A 22 -3.57 -34.24 26.85
C ALA A 22 -2.89 -34.93 25.67
N PHE A 23 -1.64 -34.57 25.37
CA PHE A 23 -0.87 -35.13 24.26
C PHE A 23 0.12 -36.20 24.75
N PRO A 24 0.32 -37.29 23.98
CA PRO A 24 1.44 -38.19 24.22
C PRO A 24 2.71 -37.63 23.59
N ALA A 25 3.82 -37.68 24.30
CA ALA A 25 5.13 -37.30 23.88
C ALA A 25 5.73 -38.31 22.89
N PHE A 26 6.11 -37.89 21.71
CA PHE A 26 7.03 -38.64 20.87
C PHE A 26 8.28 -37.78 20.63
N ALA A 27 9.42 -38.31 21.06
CA ALA A 27 10.73 -37.77 20.74
C ALA A 27 11.18 -38.33 19.39
N GLN A 28 11.59 -37.46 18.49
CA GLN A 28 12.34 -37.87 17.31
C GLN A 28 13.46 -36.87 17.05
N ASP A 29 14.68 -37.34 17.22
CA ASP A 29 15.91 -36.64 16.85
C ASP A 29 15.95 -36.45 15.33
N ALA A 30 16.09 -35.22 14.88
CA ALA A 30 16.53 -34.92 13.52
C ALA A 30 17.37 -33.63 13.51
N SER A 31 18.67 -33.81 13.69
CA SER A 31 19.65 -32.82 13.24
C SER A 31 19.68 -32.82 11.72
N ALA A 32 19.04 -31.85 11.08
CA ALA A 32 19.21 -31.59 9.66
C ALA A 32 20.48 -30.77 9.42
N PRO A 33 21.34 -31.16 8.47
CA PRO A 33 22.47 -30.32 8.08
C PRO A 33 21.95 -29.04 7.43
N ALA A 34 22.61 -27.92 7.67
CA ALA A 34 22.38 -26.67 6.95
C ALA A 34 22.66 -26.91 5.45
N ALA A 35 21.62 -27.27 4.70
CA ALA A 35 21.67 -27.39 3.26
C ALA A 35 21.57 -25.99 2.64
N ASP A 36 22.33 -25.78 1.58
CA ASP A 36 22.30 -24.62 0.68
C ASP A 36 20.86 -24.20 0.37
N THR A 37 20.35 -23.22 1.09
CA THR A 37 18.97 -22.72 0.96
C THR A 37 18.70 -21.97 -0.35
N GLU A 38 19.70 -21.85 -1.23
CA GLU A 38 19.53 -21.23 -2.56
C GLU A 38 18.97 -22.19 -3.65
N GLU A 39 18.93 -23.50 -3.42
CA GLU A 39 18.38 -24.49 -4.37
C GLU A 39 16.95 -24.94 -4.01
N ALA A 40 16.47 -24.73 -2.80
CA ALA A 40 15.06 -24.91 -2.47
C ALA A 40 14.26 -23.76 -3.10
N GLY A 41 13.37 -24.05 -4.05
CA GLY A 41 12.59 -23.02 -4.75
C GLY A 41 11.88 -22.10 -3.77
N ILE A 42 11.82 -20.79 -4.07
CA ILE A 42 11.16 -19.78 -3.23
C ILE A 42 9.73 -20.22 -2.93
N ILE A 43 9.41 -20.41 -1.65
CA ILE A 43 8.06 -20.74 -1.18
C ILE A 43 7.27 -19.47 -1.00
N VAL A 44 6.07 -19.45 -1.54
CA VAL A 44 5.11 -18.34 -1.42
C VAL A 44 3.78 -18.83 -0.85
N THR A 45 3.04 -17.94 -0.23
CA THR A 45 1.70 -18.22 0.32
C THR A 45 0.58 -17.46 -0.41
N ALA A 46 0.82 -17.19 -1.68
CA ALA A 46 -0.07 -16.40 -2.54
C ALA A 46 -1.50 -16.97 -2.63
N ARG A 47 -1.67 -18.28 -2.52
CA ARG A 47 -2.99 -18.97 -2.49
C ARG A 47 -3.38 -19.45 -1.10
N ARG A 48 -2.91 -18.77 -0.04
CA ARG A 48 -3.16 -19.13 1.36
C ARG A 48 -2.62 -20.50 1.77
N ARG A 49 -1.78 -21.11 0.95
CA ARG A 49 -1.04 -22.36 1.23
C ARG A 49 0.39 -22.21 0.71
N GLU A 50 1.29 -22.99 1.25
CA GLU A 50 2.69 -23.00 0.81
C GLU A 50 2.81 -23.69 -0.55
N GLU A 51 3.35 -22.98 -1.52
CA GLU A 51 3.58 -23.46 -2.87
C GLU A 51 4.92 -22.92 -3.37
N THR A 52 5.61 -23.66 -4.23
CA THR A 52 6.81 -23.14 -4.91
C THR A 52 6.41 -22.04 -5.90
N LEU A 53 7.26 -21.04 -6.09
CA LEU A 53 7.00 -19.92 -7.00
C LEU A 53 6.64 -20.40 -8.43
N VAL A 54 7.24 -21.51 -8.90
CA VAL A 54 6.94 -22.11 -10.22
C VAL A 54 5.51 -22.68 -10.26
N SER A 55 5.06 -23.30 -9.16
CA SER A 55 3.79 -24.04 -9.15
C SER A 55 2.54 -23.15 -9.09
N VAL A 56 2.67 -21.91 -8.65
CA VAL A 56 1.54 -21.00 -8.45
C VAL A 56 1.04 -20.41 -9.76
N PRO A 57 -0.23 -20.63 -10.18
CA PRO A 57 -0.78 -20.14 -11.45
C PRO A 57 -1.29 -18.70 -11.35
N ILE A 58 -0.44 -17.77 -10.89
CA ILE A 58 -0.65 -16.31 -10.86
C ILE A 58 0.69 -15.59 -10.97
N ALA A 59 0.68 -14.34 -11.44
CA ALA A 59 1.85 -13.49 -11.43
C ALA A 59 2.18 -13.07 -9.99
N VAL A 60 3.34 -13.45 -9.48
CA VAL A 60 3.81 -13.12 -8.13
C VAL A 60 5.32 -12.90 -8.13
N SER A 61 5.77 -11.82 -7.47
CA SER A 61 7.18 -11.58 -7.15
C SER A 61 7.38 -11.81 -5.66
N ALA A 62 8.45 -12.46 -5.27
CA ALA A 62 8.78 -12.73 -3.88
C ALA A 62 10.22 -12.34 -3.57
N PHE A 63 10.42 -11.67 -2.44
CA PHE A 63 11.71 -11.14 -2.00
C PHE A 63 12.00 -11.67 -0.60
N SER A 64 13.12 -12.36 -0.40
CA SER A 64 13.52 -12.80 0.92
C SER A 64 14.03 -11.62 1.76
N GLY A 65 13.86 -11.71 3.10
CA GLY A 65 14.41 -10.70 4.01
C GLY A 65 15.93 -10.54 3.89
N ALA A 66 16.65 -11.66 3.59
CA ALA A 66 18.09 -11.64 3.37
C ALA A 66 18.48 -10.86 2.10
N ASP A 67 17.76 -11.03 1.00
CA ASP A 67 18.00 -10.28 -0.24
C ASP A 67 17.72 -8.79 -0.06
N LEU A 68 16.63 -8.46 0.63
CA LEU A 68 16.28 -7.08 0.96
C LEU A 68 17.36 -6.42 1.82
N GLU A 69 17.87 -7.12 2.83
CA GLU A 69 18.97 -6.62 3.66
C GLU A 69 20.29 -6.44 2.87
N ARG A 70 20.66 -7.41 2.03
CA ARG A 70 21.85 -7.32 1.16
C ARG A 70 21.73 -6.19 0.12
N GLY A 71 20.54 -5.97 -0.41
CA GLY A 71 20.24 -4.86 -1.32
C GLY A 71 20.13 -3.49 -0.64
N GLY A 72 20.19 -3.43 0.68
CA GLY A 72 20.03 -2.18 1.45
C GLY A 72 18.62 -1.59 1.31
N ALA A 73 17.58 -2.42 1.21
CA ALA A 73 16.19 -1.96 1.18
C ALA A 73 15.80 -1.35 2.54
N ILE A 74 15.07 -0.22 2.48
CA ILE A 74 14.70 0.58 3.64
C ILE A 74 13.27 0.30 4.06
N ASP A 75 12.33 0.36 3.11
CA ASP A 75 10.92 0.09 3.30
C ASP A 75 10.31 -0.56 2.05
N ILE A 76 9.00 -0.89 2.10
CA ILE A 76 8.34 -1.60 0.99
C ILE A 76 8.28 -0.80 -0.32
N SER A 77 8.51 0.52 -0.31
CA SER A 77 8.54 1.30 -1.55
C SER A 77 9.72 0.95 -2.46
N ASP A 78 10.83 0.45 -1.90
CA ASP A 78 11.97 -0.03 -2.69
C ASP A 78 11.61 -1.17 -3.64
N LEU A 79 10.59 -1.98 -3.30
CA LEU A 79 10.12 -3.10 -4.13
C LEU A 79 9.53 -2.64 -5.46
N ALA A 80 9.00 -1.42 -5.53
CA ALA A 80 8.46 -0.86 -6.76
C ALA A 80 9.53 -0.73 -7.87
N ASN A 81 10.80 -0.62 -7.50
CA ASN A 81 11.90 -0.49 -8.46
C ASN A 81 12.27 -1.80 -9.15
N VAL A 82 11.89 -2.94 -8.55
CA VAL A 82 12.25 -4.29 -9.03
C VAL A 82 11.02 -5.18 -9.29
N THR A 83 9.80 -4.62 -9.22
CA THR A 83 8.55 -5.34 -9.50
C THR A 83 7.86 -4.76 -10.73
N PRO A 84 7.48 -5.58 -11.74
CA PRO A 84 6.81 -5.10 -12.94
C PRO A 84 5.46 -4.43 -12.62
N ASN A 85 5.13 -3.35 -13.35
CA ASN A 85 3.83 -2.66 -13.31
C ASN A 85 3.35 -2.30 -11.89
N THR A 86 4.28 -1.98 -11.00
CA THR A 86 4.01 -1.69 -9.59
C THR A 86 4.54 -0.30 -9.22
N THR A 87 3.73 0.48 -8.49
CA THR A 87 4.12 1.74 -7.86
C THR A 87 3.76 1.65 -6.38
N LEU A 88 4.75 1.77 -5.51
CA LEU A 88 4.62 1.87 -4.07
C LEU A 88 5.41 3.09 -3.64
N GLU A 89 4.77 4.03 -2.96
CA GLU A 89 5.41 5.28 -2.56
C GLU A 89 4.75 5.88 -1.33
N ALA A 90 5.47 6.74 -0.62
CA ALA A 90 4.88 7.53 0.44
C ALA A 90 3.84 8.51 -0.15
N SER A 91 2.68 8.60 0.48
CA SER A 91 1.63 9.52 0.07
C SER A 91 2.12 10.96 0.23
N ARG A 92 1.95 11.79 -0.76
CA ARG A 92 2.16 13.25 -0.87
C ARG A 92 2.90 13.88 0.33
N GLY A 93 2.25 14.74 1.10
CA GLY A 93 2.83 15.44 2.25
C GLY A 93 2.97 14.59 3.53
N THR A 94 2.50 13.34 3.55
CA THR A 94 2.56 12.45 4.71
C THR A 94 3.69 11.43 4.60
N ASN A 95 4.17 10.86 5.71
CA ASN A 95 5.32 9.95 5.69
C ASN A 95 4.87 8.48 5.68
N SER A 96 4.50 7.87 6.79
CA SER A 96 4.16 6.45 6.86
C SER A 96 2.78 6.09 6.29
N THR A 97 2.28 6.84 5.31
CA THR A 97 1.05 6.57 4.58
C THR A 97 1.38 6.08 3.19
N LEU A 98 0.86 4.92 2.81
CA LEU A 98 1.19 4.26 1.55
C LEU A 98 0.25 4.67 0.40
N THR A 99 0.82 5.02 -0.74
CA THR A 99 0.17 5.05 -2.05
C THR A 99 0.63 3.83 -2.85
N ALA A 100 -0.31 2.96 -3.23
CA ALA A 100 -0.02 1.71 -3.93
C ALA A 100 -0.85 1.59 -5.22
N PHE A 101 -0.17 1.27 -6.32
CA PHE A 101 -0.78 0.93 -7.61
C PHE A 101 -0.12 -0.33 -8.17
N ILE A 102 -0.93 -1.29 -8.59
CA ILE A 102 -0.50 -2.49 -9.30
C ILE A 102 -1.35 -2.63 -10.57
N ARG A 103 -0.69 -2.79 -11.72
CA ARG A 103 -1.33 -2.87 -13.03
C ARG A 103 -2.33 -1.73 -13.27
N GLY A 104 -1.99 -0.52 -12.86
CA GLY A 104 -2.80 0.68 -13.08
C GLY A 104 -3.91 0.92 -12.07
N VAL A 105 -4.06 0.08 -11.06
CA VAL A 105 -5.13 0.19 -10.07
C VAL A 105 -4.58 0.54 -8.70
N GLY A 106 -5.12 1.60 -8.11
CA GLY A 106 -4.72 2.07 -6.79
C GLY A 106 -5.59 3.21 -6.29
N GLN A 107 -5.14 3.90 -5.23
CA GLN A 107 -5.76 5.09 -4.65
C GLN A 107 -4.69 5.96 -4.00
N GLN A 108 -4.73 7.26 -4.29
CA GLN A 108 -3.78 8.23 -3.70
C GLN A 108 -4.33 8.95 -2.46
N ASP A 109 -5.66 9.00 -2.32
CA ASP A 109 -6.31 9.82 -1.29
C ASP A 109 -6.58 8.98 -0.05
N PRO A 110 -6.04 9.35 1.14
CA PRO A 110 -6.19 8.58 2.36
C PRO A 110 -7.48 8.88 3.15
N VAL A 111 -8.37 9.72 2.65
CA VAL A 111 -9.62 10.14 3.32
C VAL A 111 -10.53 8.94 3.60
N SER A 112 -11.24 8.94 4.72
CA SER A 112 -12.26 7.94 5.06
C SER A 112 -13.32 7.83 3.96
N GLY A 113 -13.80 6.62 3.72
CA GLY A 113 -14.75 6.34 2.61
C GLY A 113 -14.08 5.94 1.30
N PHE A 114 -12.79 6.25 1.09
CA PHE A 114 -12.05 5.79 -0.10
C PHE A 114 -11.31 4.49 0.19
N GLU A 115 -11.52 3.53 -0.69
CA GLU A 115 -10.92 2.22 -0.56
C GLU A 115 -9.67 2.08 -1.43
N GLN A 116 -8.69 1.34 -0.92
CA GLN A 116 -7.49 1.04 -1.68
C GLN A 116 -7.79 0.06 -2.83
N GLY A 117 -7.03 0.12 -3.92
CA GLY A 117 -7.12 -0.86 -5.02
C GLY A 117 -6.15 -2.03 -4.85
N VAL A 118 -5.19 -1.89 -3.94
CA VAL A 118 -4.16 -2.88 -3.59
C VAL A 118 -4.29 -3.23 -2.12
N GLY A 119 -4.43 -4.52 -1.80
CA GLY A 119 -4.49 -5.01 -0.42
C GLY A 119 -3.11 -5.08 0.21
N ILE A 120 -2.93 -4.54 1.41
CA ILE A 120 -1.70 -4.65 2.19
C ILE A 120 -1.97 -5.58 3.36
N TYR A 121 -1.08 -6.57 3.55
CA TYR A 121 -1.20 -7.60 4.58
C TYR A 121 0.06 -7.68 5.42
N LEU A 122 -0.11 -7.71 6.74
CA LEU A 122 0.94 -8.01 7.71
C LEU A 122 0.58 -9.35 8.39
N ASP A 123 1.38 -10.39 8.15
CA ASP A 123 1.14 -11.75 8.68
C ASP A 123 -0.31 -12.24 8.45
N ASP A 124 -0.81 -12.11 7.22
CA ASP A 124 -2.18 -12.41 6.78
C ASP A 124 -3.29 -11.49 7.33
N VAL A 125 -2.97 -10.51 8.17
CA VAL A 125 -3.91 -9.47 8.64
C VAL A 125 -4.02 -8.36 7.59
N TYR A 126 -5.22 -8.13 7.07
CA TYR A 126 -5.50 -7.02 6.16
C TYR A 126 -5.38 -5.67 6.87
N LEU A 127 -4.62 -4.73 6.33
CA LEU A 127 -4.56 -3.34 6.76
C LEU A 127 -5.61 -2.54 6.00
N ASN A 128 -6.71 -2.21 6.68
CA ASN A 128 -7.88 -1.59 6.03
C ASN A 128 -7.62 -0.16 5.54
N ARG A 129 -6.61 0.53 6.11
CA ARG A 129 -6.30 1.93 5.78
C ARG A 129 -4.84 2.10 5.40
N PRO A 130 -4.51 3.12 4.57
CA PRO A 130 -3.15 3.35 4.11
C PRO A 130 -2.23 3.99 5.16
N GLN A 131 -2.79 4.60 6.22
CA GLN A 131 -2.01 5.17 7.32
C GLN A 131 -1.29 4.06 8.07
N GLY A 132 0.01 4.22 8.29
CA GLY A 132 0.86 3.19 8.90
C GLY A 132 1.10 1.96 8.02
N ALA A 133 0.71 1.98 6.73
CA ALA A 133 0.89 0.86 5.80
C ALA A 133 2.18 0.94 4.96
N LEU A 134 2.96 2.03 5.05
CA LEU A 134 4.32 2.08 4.52
C LEU A 134 5.25 1.40 5.52
N LEU A 135 5.39 0.08 5.37
CA LEU A 135 6.09 -0.79 6.32
C LEU A 135 7.60 -0.73 6.11
N ASP A 136 8.34 -0.41 7.19
CA ASP A 136 9.80 -0.48 7.22
C ASP A 136 10.30 -1.93 7.20
N ILE A 137 11.48 -2.16 6.60
CA ILE A 137 12.07 -3.50 6.48
C ILE A 137 12.95 -3.78 7.70
N TYR A 138 12.36 -4.42 8.70
CA TYR A 138 13.07 -4.95 9.85
C TYR A 138 12.45 -6.29 10.28
N ASP A 139 13.28 -7.29 10.57
CA ASP A 139 12.87 -8.64 10.99
C ASP A 139 11.82 -9.27 10.06
N VAL A 140 12.06 -9.15 8.76
CA VAL A 140 11.24 -9.70 7.68
C VAL A 140 11.74 -11.08 7.30
N GLU A 141 10.82 -12.01 7.06
CA GLU A 141 11.10 -13.27 6.38
C GLU A 141 11.06 -13.11 4.87
N ARG A 142 9.95 -12.59 4.36
CA ARG A 142 9.76 -12.31 2.94
C ARG A 142 8.65 -11.30 2.70
N ILE A 143 8.66 -10.71 1.50
CA ILE A 143 7.56 -9.89 0.98
C ILE A 143 7.12 -10.48 -0.35
N GLU A 144 5.80 -10.68 -0.49
CA GLU A 144 5.18 -11.20 -1.72
C GLU A 144 4.33 -10.10 -2.36
N VAL A 145 4.52 -9.85 -3.66
CA VAL A 145 3.70 -8.92 -4.45
C VAL A 145 2.88 -9.73 -5.46
N LEU A 146 1.59 -9.86 -5.20
CA LEU A 146 0.63 -10.55 -6.04
C LEU A 146 0.02 -9.55 -7.01
N ARG A 147 0.11 -9.82 -8.31
CA ARG A 147 -0.40 -8.91 -9.36
C ARG A 147 -1.68 -9.47 -9.98
N GLY A 148 -2.60 -8.55 -10.29
CA GLY A 148 -3.93 -8.88 -10.78
C GLY A 148 -4.93 -9.19 -9.66
N PRO A 149 -6.22 -9.33 -9.98
CA PRO A 149 -7.30 -9.42 -9.00
C PRO A 149 -7.17 -10.64 -8.09
N GLN A 150 -7.22 -10.42 -6.77
CA GLN A 150 -7.16 -11.43 -5.72
C GLN A 150 -8.49 -11.54 -4.94
N GLY A 151 -9.61 -11.10 -5.54
CA GLY A 151 -10.90 -10.96 -4.86
C GLY A 151 -11.47 -12.24 -4.24
N THR A 152 -11.13 -13.42 -4.76
CA THR A 152 -11.64 -14.71 -4.26
C THR A 152 -11.03 -15.07 -2.90
N LEU A 153 -9.70 -15.01 -2.74
CA LEU A 153 -9.01 -15.43 -1.52
C LEU A 153 -8.77 -14.28 -0.54
N TYR A 154 -8.50 -13.09 -1.07
CA TYR A 154 -8.14 -11.93 -0.26
C TYR A 154 -9.31 -10.95 -0.07
N GLY A 155 -10.31 -11.04 -0.92
CA GLY A 155 -11.55 -10.29 -0.81
C GLY A 155 -11.52 -8.90 -1.46
N ARG A 156 -12.30 -7.98 -0.90
CA ARG A 156 -12.44 -6.61 -1.40
C ARG A 156 -11.11 -5.87 -1.43
N ASN A 157 -11.01 -4.84 -2.25
CA ASN A 157 -9.87 -3.92 -2.32
C ASN A 157 -8.54 -4.57 -2.74
N THR A 158 -8.62 -5.72 -3.41
CA THR A 158 -7.50 -6.42 -4.03
C THR A 158 -7.66 -6.55 -5.53
N ILE A 159 -8.31 -5.54 -6.12
CA ILE A 159 -8.67 -5.50 -7.54
C ILE A 159 -7.43 -5.34 -8.44
N GLY A 160 -6.40 -4.61 -7.98
CA GLY A 160 -5.09 -4.49 -8.65
C GLY A 160 -4.09 -5.57 -8.23
N GLY A 161 -4.21 -6.04 -6.99
CA GLY A 161 -3.28 -7.01 -6.42
C GLY A 161 -3.19 -6.93 -4.91
N ALA A 162 -2.15 -7.56 -4.34
CA ALA A 162 -1.87 -7.53 -2.92
C ALA A 162 -0.36 -7.52 -2.63
N VAL A 163 0.04 -6.87 -1.54
CA VAL A 163 1.39 -6.95 -0.97
C VAL A 163 1.30 -7.63 0.39
N LYS A 164 2.04 -8.71 0.56
CA LYS A 164 2.10 -9.46 1.82
C LYS A 164 3.48 -9.28 2.44
N TYR A 165 3.49 -8.72 3.64
CA TYR A 165 4.66 -8.63 4.49
C TYR A 165 4.59 -9.76 5.52
N VAL A 166 5.53 -10.71 5.44
CA VAL A 166 5.59 -11.89 6.31
C VAL A 166 6.77 -11.72 7.26
N THR A 167 6.48 -11.71 8.55
CA THR A 167 7.49 -11.57 9.59
C THR A 167 8.15 -12.91 9.89
N ARG A 168 9.39 -12.87 10.38
CA ARG A 168 10.18 -14.06 10.67
C ARG A 168 9.54 -14.91 11.77
N MET A 169 9.54 -16.22 11.60
CA MET A 169 9.25 -17.19 12.68
C MET A 169 10.37 -17.15 13.71
N LEU A 170 10.02 -17.36 14.98
CA LEU A 170 11.01 -17.39 16.04
C LEU A 170 11.87 -18.66 15.93
N PRO A 171 13.21 -18.54 15.95
CA PRO A 171 14.12 -19.69 15.96
C PRO A 171 13.87 -20.62 17.15
N GLN A 172 14.20 -21.89 17.00
CA GLN A 172 14.09 -22.89 18.10
C GLN A 172 15.12 -22.65 19.19
N ASP A 173 16.30 -22.14 18.83
CA ASP A 173 17.37 -21.79 19.72
C ASP A 173 17.34 -20.31 20.09
N PHE A 174 18.06 -19.95 21.16
CA PHE A 174 18.29 -18.54 21.49
C PHE A 174 18.97 -17.83 20.32
N SER A 175 18.44 -16.67 19.96
CA SER A 175 19.02 -15.82 18.91
C SER A 175 18.92 -14.35 19.31
N LEU A 176 20.02 -13.65 19.19
CA LEU A 176 20.11 -12.20 19.34
C LEU A 176 20.77 -11.63 18.09
N LYS A 177 20.07 -10.77 17.35
CA LYS A 177 20.64 -10.03 16.21
C LYS A 177 20.60 -8.55 16.51
N LEU A 178 21.78 -7.90 16.39
CA LEU A 178 21.93 -6.46 16.46
C LEU A 178 22.31 -5.96 15.08
N LYS A 179 21.66 -4.89 14.61
CA LYS A 179 21.98 -4.23 13.34
C LYS A 179 22.02 -2.73 13.54
N GLY A 180 23.02 -2.07 13.00
CA GLY A 180 23.14 -0.62 12.97
C GLY A 180 23.40 -0.13 11.55
N SER A 181 22.95 1.09 11.24
CA SER A 181 23.26 1.79 9.99
C SER A 181 23.67 3.23 10.28
N TYR A 182 24.65 3.74 9.54
CA TYR A 182 25.03 5.15 9.57
C TYR A 182 25.34 5.65 8.17
N GLY A 183 24.91 6.86 7.81
CA GLY A 183 25.07 7.34 6.44
C GLY A 183 24.73 8.79 6.19
N SER A 184 24.49 9.08 4.91
CA SER A 184 24.14 10.42 4.41
C SER A 184 22.94 11.01 5.16
N TYR A 185 22.92 12.32 5.30
CA TYR A 185 21.88 13.08 6.01
C TYR A 185 21.76 12.66 7.50
N ASP A 186 22.86 12.37 8.15
CA ASP A 186 22.91 11.96 9.55
C ASP A 186 22.02 10.74 9.84
N GLN A 187 21.89 9.83 8.87
CA GLN A 187 21.17 8.57 9.07
C GLN A 187 21.84 7.78 10.21
N ALA A 188 21.05 7.36 11.18
CA ALA A 188 21.49 6.53 12.29
C ALA A 188 20.37 5.58 12.71
N ASP A 189 20.43 4.33 12.26
CA ASP A 189 19.44 3.32 12.57
C ASP A 189 19.99 2.27 13.52
N GLY A 190 19.15 1.77 14.40
CA GLY A 190 19.44 0.65 15.29
C GLY A 190 18.28 -0.34 15.33
N ILE A 191 18.56 -1.61 15.12
CA ILE A 191 17.58 -2.70 15.16
C ILE A 191 18.10 -3.79 16.07
N ILE A 192 17.25 -4.28 16.98
CA ILE A 192 17.51 -5.39 17.88
C ILE A 192 16.40 -6.42 17.65
N SER A 193 16.78 -7.66 17.38
CA SER A 193 15.85 -8.79 17.32
C SER A 193 16.34 -9.87 18.29
N VAL A 194 15.44 -10.36 19.14
CA VAL A 194 15.74 -11.37 20.16
C VAL A 194 14.68 -12.46 20.14
N SER A 195 15.09 -13.70 20.34
CA SER A 195 14.21 -14.85 20.48
C SER A 195 14.80 -15.83 21.49
N ALA A 196 13.95 -16.41 22.35
CA ALA A 196 14.34 -17.39 23.34
C ALA A 196 13.30 -18.51 23.44
N PRO A 197 13.71 -19.78 23.52
CA PRO A 197 12.82 -20.89 23.82
C PRO A 197 12.38 -20.84 25.29
N ILE A 198 11.15 -21.28 25.57
CA ILE A 198 10.61 -21.52 26.90
C ILE A 198 10.19 -23.00 26.95
N GLY A 199 11.11 -23.85 27.36
CA GLY A 199 10.96 -25.29 27.19
C GLY A 199 10.91 -25.71 25.71
N ASP A 200 10.38 -26.88 25.42
CA ASP A 200 10.43 -27.47 24.08
C ASP A 200 9.31 -26.99 23.13
N LEU A 201 8.24 -26.41 23.69
CA LEU A 201 7.02 -26.09 22.92
C LEU A 201 6.76 -24.60 22.73
N MET A 202 7.37 -23.74 23.51
CA MET A 202 7.07 -22.31 23.49
C MET A 202 8.31 -21.49 23.14
N ARG A 203 8.08 -20.36 22.49
CA ARG A 203 9.11 -19.37 22.16
C ARG A 203 8.55 -17.97 22.39
N VAL A 204 9.40 -17.09 22.86
CA VAL A 204 9.13 -15.66 22.95
C VAL A 204 10.20 -14.89 22.23
N GLY A 205 9.83 -13.82 21.61
CA GLY A 205 10.79 -12.98 20.94
C GLY A 205 10.20 -11.66 20.51
N GLY A 206 11.01 -10.86 19.86
CA GLY A 206 10.58 -9.60 19.32
C GLY A 206 11.70 -8.87 18.62
N ALA A 207 11.32 -7.80 17.95
CA ALA A 207 12.22 -6.88 17.31
C ALA A 207 11.88 -5.45 17.72
N PHE A 208 12.90 -4.62 17.83
CA PHE A 208 12.77 -3.20 18.09
C PHE A 208 13.66 -2.44 17.13
N ALA A 209 13.12 -1.38 16.52
CA ALA A 209 13.83 -0.54 15.57
C ALA A 209 13.71 0.94 15.95
N ARG A 210 14.84 1.63 15.92
CA ARG A 210 14.93 3.08 15.89
C ARG A 210 15.50 3.49 14.56
N LEU A 211 14.72 4.17 13.73
CA LEU A 211 15.11 4.62 12.40
C LEU A 211 15.13 6.14 12.40
N SER A 212 16.29 6.72 12.11
CA SER A 212 16.53 8.15 12.21
C SER A 212 17.35 8.64 11.03
N ARG A 213 16.94 9.77 10.48
CA ARG A 213 17.70 10.48 9.43
C ARG A 213 17.28 11.95 9.41
N GLY A 214 18.22 12.85 9.17
CA GLY A 214 17.96 14.26 8.91
C GLY A 214 17.15 14.50 7.63
N GLY A 215 16.74 15.73 7.39
CA GLY A 215 15.98 16.12 6.19
C GLY A 215 16.82 16.07 4.93
N PHE A 216 16.16 15.94 3.78
CA PHE A 216 16.80 16.19 2.49
C PHE A 216 16.83 17.69 2.15
N GLY A 217 15.88 18.47 2.67
CA GLY A 217 15.77 19.91 2.57
C GLY A 217 15.15 20.52 3.81
N LYS A 218 14.84 21.81 3.74
CA LYS A 218 14.31 22.60 4.87
C LYS A 218 13.03 23.34 4.50
N ASN A 219 12.20 23.54 5.50
CA ASN A 219 11.17 24.55 5.46
C ASN A 219 11.78 25.90 5.85
N LEU A 220 11.94 26.80 4.88
CA LEU A 220 12.59 28.10 5.07
C LEU A 220 11.77 29.09 5.90
N THR A 221 10.49 28.83 6.13
CA THR A 221 9.61 29.64 6.98
C THR A 221 9.72 29.20 8.45
N THR A 222 9.73 27.89 8.71
CA THR A 222 9.70 27.34 10.07
C THR A 222 11.06 26.91 10.59
N GLY A 223 12.04 26.71 9.71
CA GLY A 223 13.36 26.16 10.01
C GLY A 223 13.38 24.64 10.22
N GLN A 224 12.24 23.96 10.06
CA GLN A 224 12.17 22.50 10.22
C GLN A 224 12.78 21.77 9.04
N ASP A 225 13.32 20.58 9.29
CA ASP A 225 13.76 19.67 8.25
C ASP A 225 12.54 19.08 7.51
N ASN A 226 12.65 18.95 6.19
CA ASN A 226 11.69 18.24 5.34
C ASN A 226 12.23 16.87 4.97
N TYR A 227 11.37 15.87 4.78
CA TYR A 227 11.77 14.51 4.39
C TYR A 227 12.70 13.82 5.38
N ASN A 228 12.72 14.24 6.64
CA ASN A 228 13.47 13.54 7.69
C ASN A 228 12.79 12.21 8.06
N LYS A 229 13.49 11.38 8.84
CA LYS A 229 12.96 10.12 9.40
C LYS A 229 13.15 10.13 10.93
N ASP A 230 12.07 9.85 11.67
CA ASP A 230 12.04 9.76 13.13
C ASP A 230 11.02 8.70 13.55
N ILE A 231 11.40 7.41 13.43
CA ILE A 231 10.51 6.28 13.62
C ILE A 231 11.00 5.41 14.76
N TRP A 232 10.03 5.01 15.60
CA TRP A 232 10.16 3.97 16.62
C TRP A 232 9.21 2.85 16.24
N ALA A 233 9.71 1.64 16.06
CA ALA A 233 8.91 0.49 15.74
C ALA A 233 9.29 -0.69 16.63
N GLY A 234 8.32 -1.51 16.99
CA GLY A 234 8.55 -2.69 17.80
C GLY A 234 7.53 -3.76 17.54
N ARG A 235 7.94 -5.01 17.74
CA ARG A 235 7.12 -6.20 17.65
C ARG A 235 7.49 -7.15 18.76
N ALA A 236 6.49 -7.74 19.43
CA ALA A 236 6.64 -8.82 20.39
C ALA A 236 5.81 -10.02 19.92
N THR A 237 6.41 -11.19 19.93
CA THR A 237 5.79 -12.42 19.43
C THR A 237 5.91 -13.52 20.49
N PHE A 238 4.82 -14.25 20.71
CA PHE A 238 4.77 -15.50 21.43
C PHE A 238 4.33 -16.60 20.46
N GLU A 239 5.06 -17.71 20.46
CA GLU A 239 4.73 -18.89 19.68
C GLU A 239 4.60 -20.11 20.60
N MET A 240 3.56 -20.92 20.35
CA MET A 240 3.35 -22.20 21.00
C MET A 240 3.16 -23.29 19.93
N GLY A 241 3.83 -24.39 20.08
CA GLY A 241 4.01 -25.40 19.05
C GLY A 241 5.32 -25.17 18.29
N GLY A 242 5.65 -26.05 17.39
CA GLY A 242 6.93 -26.00 16.66
C GLY A 242 6.78 -26.37 15.19
N TYR A 243 7.90 -26.35 14.49
CA TYR A 243 8.01 -26.94 13.17
C TYR A 243 7.66 -28.43 13.24
N GLY A 244 6.63 -28.85 12.50
CA GLY A 244 6.12 -30.23 12.52
C GLY A 244 5.22 -30.58 13.70
N ALA A 245 4.86 -29.63 14.58
CA ALA A 245 3.84 -29.86 15.58
C ALA A 245 2.43 -29.75 14.95
N PRO A 246 1.47 -30.57 15.40
CA PRO A 246 0.11 -30.55 14.85
C PRO A 246 -0.64 -29.24 15.14
N VAL A 247 -0.15 -28.45 16.11
CA VAL A 247 -0.72 -27.15 16.44
C VAL A 247 0.39 -26.11 16.54
N LEU A 248 0.23 -25.02 15.84
CA LEU A 248 1.05 -23.82 15.94
C LEU A 248 0.16 -22.62 16.25
N MET A 249 0.38 -21.96 17.38
CA MET A 249 -0.25 -20.69 17.72
C MET A 249 0.81 -19.60 17.79
N ARG A 250 0.57 -18.50 17.09
CA ARG A 250 1.41 -17.32 17.10
C ARG A 250 0.59 -16.11 17.50
N ILE A 251 1.00 -15.41 18.56
CA ILE A 251 0.41 -14.16 19.02
C ILE A 251 1.46 -13.06 18.81
N THR A 252 1.09 -12.02 18.09
CA THR A 252 2.00 -10.91 17.76
C THR A 252 1.35 -9.58 18.11
N GLY A 253 2.03 -8.78 18.92
CA GLY A 253 1.72 -7.38 19.15
C GLY A 253 2.75 -6.50 18.46
N ASP A 254 2.32 -5.47 17.72
CA ASP A 254 3.19 -4.50 17.06
C ASP A 254 2.81 -3.06 17.39
N TYR A 255 3.82 -2.19 17.35
CA TYR A 255 3.67 -0.76 17.57
C TYR A 255 4.66 0.00 16.68
N THR A 256 4.18 1.00 15.96
CA THR A 256 4.99 1.94 15.18
C THR A 256 4.56 3.37 15.49
N LYS A 257 5.53 4.23 15.73
CA LYS A 257 5.33 5.68 15.86
C LYS A 257 6.31 6.41 14.97
N ASP A 258 5.79 7.11 13.99
CA ASP A 258 6.53 8.01 13.11
C ASP A 258 6.26 9.45 13.55
N ASN A 259 7.30 10.15 13.99
CA ASN A 259 7.27 11.56 14.34
C ASN A 259 8.00 12.43 13.32
N SER A 260 8.29 11.90 12.14
CA SER A 260 8.93 12.65 11.08
C SER A 260 8.12 13.88 10.70
N ASN A 261 8.78 14.96 10.33
CA ASN A 261 8.12 16.16 9.85
C ASN A 261 7.40 15.91 8.52
N PRO A 262 6.47 16.76 8.10
CA PRO A 262 5.84 16.67 6.79
C PRO A 262 6.88 16.68 5.67
N ARG A 263 6.59 15.95 4.61
CA ARG A 263 7.30 16.14 3.34
C ARG A 263 6.86 17.49 2.77
N GLY A 264 7.77 18.42 2.61
CA GLY A 264 7.48 19.75 2.08
C GLY A 264 7.11 19.69 0.59
N GLY A 265 6.03 20.33 0.19
CA GLY A 265 5.70 20.52 -1.20
C GLY A 265 6.64 21.54 -1.85
N HIS A 266 7.20 21.21 -3.02
CA HIS A 266 7.99 22.13 -3.82
C HIS A 266 7.13 22.81 -4.90
N ARG A 267 7.09 24.15 -4.92
CA ARG A 267 6.33 24.90 -5.95
C ARG A 267 6.99 24.75 -7.31
N LEU A 268 6.15 24.60 -8.35
CA LEU A 268 6.59 24.46 -9.74
C LEU A 268 6.40 25.74 -10.55
N ILE A 269 5.72 26.75 -9.98
CA ILE A 269 5.50 28.08 -10.53
C ILE A 269 5.64 29.12 -9.40
N PRO A 270 5.98 30.38 -9.72
CA PRO A 270 5.95 31.47 -8.74
C PRO A 270 4.56 31.67 -8.13
N GLY A 271 4.50 32.16 -6.90
CA GLY A 271 3.26 32.60 -6.27
C GLY A 271 2.60 33.70 -7.11
N GLN A 272 1.33 33.52 -7.49
CA GLN A 272 0.67 34.44 -8.43
C GLN A 272 0.22 35.76 -7.79
N ALA A 273 -0.06 35.74 -6.50
CA ALA A 273 -0.43 36.95 -5.74
C ALA A 273 0.76 37.49 -4.95
N SER A 274 1.56 36.63 -4.31
CA SER A 274 2.71 37.04 -3.51
C SER A 274 3.96 37.36 -4.32
N GLY A 275 4.09 36.84 -5.55
CA GLY A 275 5.31 36.89 -6.34
C GLY A 275 6.46 36.00 -5.79
N ALA A 276 6.17 35.12 -4.82
CA ALA A 276 7.17 34.23 -4.21
C ALA A 276 7.86 33.37 -5.29
N PRO A 277 9.21 33.41 -5.39
CA PRO A 277 9.90 32.67 -6.45
C PRO A 277 9.90 31.17 -6.18
N VAL A 278 10.02 30.38 -7.23
CA VAL A 278 10.35 28.95 -7.15
C VAL A 278 11.72 28.81 -6.49
N LEU A 279 11.86 27.81 -5.58
CA LEU A 279 13.11 27.51 -4.92
C LEU A 279 14.04 26.71 -5.84
N ASP A 280 15.35 26.84 -5.66
CA ASP A 280 16.34 26.11 -6.44
C ASP A 280 16.44 24.64 -6.01
N ASP A 281 16.38 24.37 -4.71
CA ASP A 281 16.39 23.01 -4.16
C ASP A 281 14.97 22.45 -4.12
N VAL A 282 14.77 21.30 -4.77
CA VAL A 282 13.45 20.63 -4.88
C VAL A 282 12.95 20.06 -3.57
N PHE A 283 13.78 19.92 -2.56
CA PHE A 283 13.43 19.44 -1.22
C PHE A 283 13.11 20.58 -0.25
N ASP A 284 13.37 21.83 -0.62
CA ASP A 284 13.03 23.00 0.19
C ASP A 284 11.57 23.43 -0.02
N THR A 285 10.97 23.98 1.02
CA THR A 285 9.62 24.56 1.00
C THR A 285 9.57 25.87 1.78
N ARG A 286 8.48 26.65 1.59
CA ARG A 286 8.16 27.82 2.41
C ARG A 286 6.84 27.69 3.15
N GLY A 287 6.27 26.48 3.24
CA GLY A 287 4.97 26.27 3.87
C GLY A 287 4.89 26.85 5.29
N GLY A 288 3.75 27.50 5.60
CA GLY A 288 3.49 28.14 6.89
C GLY A 288 2.72 27.25 7.87
N LEU A 289 2.12 26.17 7.40
CA LEU A 289 1.28 25.30 8.21
C LEU A 289 2.12 24.35 9.07
N VAL A 290 2.06 24.51 10.40
CA VAL A 290 2.82 23.70 11.37
C VAL A 290 1.94 22.88 12.31
N ASP A 291 0.67 23.27 12.48
CA ASP A 291 -0.29 22.62 13.35
C ASP A 291 -1.41 21.94 12.56
N PRO A 292 -1.78 20.72 12.96
CA PRO A 292 -1.25 19.93 14.07
C PRO A 292 0.15 19.41 13.76
N LYS A 293 0.99 19.20 14.79
CA LYS A 293 2.28 18.53 14.59
C LYS A 293 2.07 17.16 13.95
N GLN A 294 2.82 16.87 12.89
CA GLN A 294 2.68 15.59 12.19
C GLN A 294 3.11 14.41 13.06
N TYR A 295 2.33 13.34 13.02
CA TYR A 295 2.69 12.01 13.47
C TYR A 295 1.83 10.95 12.78
N VAL A 296 2.34 9.72 12.74
CA VAL A 296 1.58 8.51 12.45
C VAL A 296 1.86 7.49 13.55
N LYS A 297 0.82 6.97 14.18
CA LYS A 297 0.90 5.96 15.21
C LYS A 297 0.01 4.79 14.81
N SER A 298 0.61 3.60 14.67
CA SER A 298 -0.09 2.37 14.31
C SER A 298 0.29 1.26 15.27
N TYR A 299 -0.68 0.47 15.71
CA TYR A 299 -0.44 -0.67 16.60
C TYR A 299 -1.55 -1.71 16.48
N GLY A 300 -1.23 -2.92 16.86
CA GLY A 300 -2.21 -4.01 16.82
C GLY A 300 -1.80 -5.23 17.61
N LEU A 301 -2.76 -6.14 17.72
CA LEU A 301 -2.60 -7.48 18.25
C LEU A 301 -3.22 -8.46 17.27
N SER A 302 -2.48 -9.51 16.93
CA SER A 302 -2.97 -10.58 16.08
C SER A 302 -2.66 -11.96 16.70
N MET A 303 -3.53 -12.91 16.39
CA MET A 303 -3.34 -14.33 16.72
C MET A 303 -3.54 -15.15 15.45
N ASN A 304 -2.53 -15.91 15.08
CA ASN A 304 -2.55 -16.90 14.02
C ASN A 304 -2.50 -18.28 14.66
N LEU A 305 -3.52 -19.10 14.44
CA LEU A 305 -3.62 -20.48 14.87
C LEU A 305 -3.67 -21.39 13.64
N THR A 306 -2.80 -22.37 13.58
CA THR A 306 -2.85 -23.48 12.63
C THR A 306 -2.94 -24.78 13.40
N ALA A 307 -3.91 -25.63 13.09
CA ALA A 307 -4.12 -26.92 13.74
C ALA A 307 -4.38 -28.00 12.69
N GLU A 308 -3.51 -28.98 12.62
CA GLU A 308 -3.69 -30.19 11.82
C GLU A 308 -4.69 -31.10 12.52
N LEU A 309 -5.92 -31.16 11.99
CA LEU A 309 -6.99 -31.98 12.57
C LEU A 309 -6.81 -33.47 12.25
N ASN A 310 -6.23 -33.74 11.10
CA ASN A 310 -5.78 -35.05 10.62
C ASN A 310 -4.88 -34.87 9.38
N ASP A 311 -4.39 -35.94 8.80
CA ASP A 311 -3.49 -35.96 7.64
C ASP A 311 -4.02 -35.27 6.37
N ALA A 312 -5.28 -34.88 6.34
CA ALA A 312 -5.92 -34.26 5.17
C ALA A 312 -6.50 -32.87 5.46
N VAL A 313 -6.72 -32.54 6.72
CA VAL A 313 -7.50 -31.35 7.09
C VAL A 313 -6.73 -30.52 8.10
N THR A 314 -6.52 -29.25 7.75
CA THR A 314 -5.90 -28.24 8.62
C THR A 314 -6.87 -27.09 8.84
N LEU A 315 -7.08 -26.72 10.11
CA LEU A 315 -7.80 -25.51 10.50
C LEU A 315 -6.81 -24.37 10.68
N ARG A 316 -7.12 -23.22 10.08
CA ARG A 316 -6.44 -21.95 10.37
C ARG A 316 -7.41 -20.92 10.91
N SER A 317 -6.97 -20.13 11.88
CA SER A 317 -7.73 -18.99 12.40
C SER A 317 -6.81 -17.79 12.50
N VAL A 318 -7.24 -16.66 11.94
CA VAL A 318 -6.53 -15.37 12.02
C VAL A 318 -7.48 -14.38 12.70
N SER A 319 -7.14 -13.96 13.91
CA SER A 319 -7.86 -12.94 14.67
C SER A 319 -6.98 -11.71 14.80
N ALA A 320 -7.48 -10.51 14.55
CA ALA A 320 -6.70 -9.30 14.70
C ALA A 320 -7.54 -8.11 15.13
N TRP A 321 -6.92 -7.29 15.98
CA TRP A 321 -7.36 -5.95 16.30
C TRP A 321 -6.25 -4.97 15.96
N ARG A 322 -6.57 -3.88 15.25
CA ARG A 322 -5.61 -2.85 14.87
C ARG A 322 -6.18 -1.46 15.04
N LYS A 323 -5.29 -0.53 15.33
CA LYS A 323 -5.64 0.89 15.44
C LYS A 323 -4.52 1.74 14.86
N ASP A 324 -4.90 2.80 14.16
CA ASP A 324 -3.98 3.87 13.80
C ASP A 324 -4.60 5.25 14.11
N ASP A 325 -3.72 6.20 14.43
CA ASP A 325 -4.03 7.57 14.75
C ASP A 325 -2.94 8.45 14.12
N SER A 326 -3.34 9.43 13.32
CA SER A 326 -2.40 10.31 12.65
C SER A 326 -2.89 11.74 12.55
N ALA A 327 -1.93 12.66 12.56
CA ALA A 327 -2.14 14.08 12.30
C ALA A 327 -1.22 14.51 11.16
N SER A 328 -1.72 15.35 10.25
CA SER A 328 -0.96 15.85 9.12
C SER A 328 -1.29 17.31 8.83
N PRO A 329 -0.31 18.23 8.92
CA PRO A 329 -0.43 19.59 8.44
C PRO A 329 -0.11 19.59 6.92
N ILE A 330 -1.12 19.46 6.09
CA ILE A 330 -0.96 19.38 4.64
C ILE A 330 -1.01 20.80 4.06
N ASP A 331 0.14 21.38 3.82
CA ASP A 331 0.31 22.67 3.16
C ASP A 331 0.34 22.45 1.64
N PHE A 332 -0.74 22.81 0.95
CA PHE A 332 -0.87 22.56 -0.48
C PHE A 332 -0.13 23.60 -1.30
N ASP A 333 -0.13 24.83 -0.84
CA ASP A 333 0.41 25.96 -1.61
C ASP A 333 1.93 26.16 -1.38
N ALA A 334 2.49 25.57 -0.32
CA ALA A 334 3.89 25.65 0.07
C ALA A 334 4.40 27.10 0.25
N LEU A 335 3.57 27.97 0.86
CA LEU A 335 3.84 29.37 1.14
C LEU A 335 3.59 29.72 2.60
N PRO A 336 4.16 30.85 3.11
CA PRO A 336 3.91 31.29 4.48
C PRO A 336 2.46 31.75 4.74
N ALA A 337 1.78 32.22 3.70
CA ALA A 337 0.40 32.68 3.79
C ALA A 337 -0.57 31.52 3.59
N VAL A 338 -1.69 31.53 4.32
CA VAL A 338 -2.72 30.48 4.23
C VAL A 338 -3.54 30.66 2.95
N ASP A 339 -3.08 30.10 1.84
CA ASP A 339 -3.76 30.12 0.54
C ASP A 339 -4.62 28.87 0.33
N VAL A 340 -4.03 27.68 0.50
CA VAL A 340 -4.74 26.40 0.54
C VAL A 340 -4.06 25.47 1.56
N ASP A 341 -4.49 25.56 2.82
CA ASP A 341 -3.92 24.78 3.93
C ASP A 341 -4.95 23.78 4.45
N VAL A 342 -4.49 22.55 4.72
CA VAL A 342 -5.36 21.47 5.18
C VAL A 342 -4.75 20.75 6.39
N PRO A 343 -4.94 21.27 7.61
CA PRO A 343 -4.70 20.49 8.81
C PRO A 343 -5.70 19.33 8.88
N ALA A 344 -5.21 18.11 9.15
CA ALA A 344 -6.04 16.91 9.14
C ALA A 344 -5.72 15.95 10.30
N TYR A 345 -6.77 15.29 10.81
CA TYR A 345 -6.70 14.15 11.73
C TYR A 345 -7.35 12.93 11.09
N TYR A 346 -6.72 11.76 11.27
CA TYR A 346 -7.26 10.45 10.87
C TYR A 346 -7.19 9.51 12.06
N LYS A 347 -8.28 8.79 12.35
CA LYS A 347 -8.33 7.75 13.37
C LYS A 347 -9.04 6.54 12.80
N ASN A 348 -8.39 5.40 12.86
CA ASN A 348 -8.94 4.18 12.32
C ASN A 348 -8.83 3.07 13.36
N GLU A 349 -9.84 2.19 13.40
CA GLU A 349 -9.84 1.01 14.23
C GLU A 349 -10.48 -0.15 13.45
N GLN A 350 -9.96 -1.36 13.61
CA GLN A 350 -10.53 -2.55 13.01
C GLN A 350 -10.41 -3.77 13.89
N LEU A 351 -11.42 -4.62 13.81
CA LEU A 351 -11.43 -6.01 14.30
C LEU A 351 -11.68 -6.92 13.11
N SER A 352 -10.87 -7.97 12.97
CA SER A 352 -11.07 -8.96 11.91
C SER A 352 -10.92 -10.37 12.43
N GLN A 353 -11.68 -11.29 11.83
CA GLN A 353 -11.62 -12.72 12.09
C GLN A 353 -11.71 -13.47 10.77
N GLU A 354 -10.76 -14.37 10.52
CA GLU A 354 -10.79 -15.28 9.39
C GLU A 354 -10.66 -16.72 9.88
N PHE A 355 -11.52 -17.60 9.40
CA PHE A 355 -11.42 -19.04 9.58
C PHE A 355 -11.23 -19.71 8.23
N GLN A 356 -10.30 -20.64 8.14
CA GLN A 356 -10.00 -21.41 6.95
C GLN A 356 -9.93 -22.90 7.32
N LEU A 357 -10.61 -23.72 6.55
CA LEU A 357 -10.46 -25.17 6.58
C LEU A 357 -9.78 -25.60 5.29
N LEU A 358 -8.52 -25.97 5.39
CA LEU A 358 -7.71 -26.46 4.28
C LEU A 358 -7.89 -27.97 4.16
N TYR A 359 -7.99 -28.45 2.93
CA TYR A 359 -8.03 -29.86 2.59
C TYR A 359 -6.89 -30.18 1.61
N ASP A 360 -6.09 -31.19 1.92
CA ASP A 360 -4.97 -31.63 1.07
C ASP A 360 -4.85 -33.14 1.14
N LYS A 361 -5.48 -33.86 0.18
CA LYS A 361 -5.35 -35.30 0.09
C LYS A 361 -5.58 -35.81 -1.33
N GLY A 362 -4.63 -36.59 -1.82
CA GLY A 362 -4.68 -37.19 -3.13
C GLY A 362 -4.67 -36.17 -4.26
N ARG A 363 -5.72 -36.15 -5.09
CA ARG A 363 -5.86 -35.24 -6.22
C ARG A 363 -6.66 -33.97 -5.91
N LEU A 364 -7.18 -33.84 -4.71
CA LEU A 364 -8.03 -32.72 -4.31
C LEU A 364 -7.29 -31.88 -3.27
N HIS A 365 -7.10 -30.59 -3.56
CA HIS A 365 -6.45 -29.62 -2.69
C HIS A 365 -7.27 -28.34 -2.65
N GLY A 366 -7.30 -27.67 -1.52
CA GLY A 366 -7.95 -26.37 -1.47
C GLY A 366 -8.39 -25.96 -0.09
N MET A 367 -9.32 -25.03 -0.05
CA MET A 367 -9.82 -24.48 1.20
C MET A 367 -11.23 -23.94 1.06
N VAL A 368 -11.91 -23.87 2.19
CA VAL A 368 -13.11 -23.06 2.41
C VAL A 368 -12.89 -22.16 3.60
N GLY A 369 -13.50 -20.99 3.61
CA GLY A 369 -13.29 -20.05 4.71
C GLY A 369 -14.45 -19.08 4.91
N PHE A 370 -14.39 -18.43 6.07
CA PHE A 370 -15.27 -17.36 6.50
C PHE A 370 -14.43 -16.17 6.93
N TYR A 371 -14.86 -14.98 6.59
CA TYR A 371 -14.20 -13.73 6.98
C TYR A 371 -15.20 -12.74 7.56
N TYR A 372 -14.80 -12.08 8.62
CA TYR A 372 -15.49 -10.97 9.26
C TYR A 372 -14.56 -9.79 9.44
N LEU A 373 -15.07 -8.57 9.20
CA LEU A 373 -14.40 -7.31 9.49
C LEU A 373 -15.42 -6.32 10.04
N ASP A 374 -15.05 -5.68 11.14
CA ASP A 374 -15.71 -4.49 11.69
C ASP A 374 -14.64 -3.40 11.78
N ALA A 375 -14.84 -2.28 11.11
CA ALA A 375 -13.86 -1.21 11.04
C ALA A 375 -14.53 0.16 11.04
N SER A 376 -13.89 1.12 11.71
CA SER A 376 -14.29 2.52 11.74
C SER A 376 -13.14 3.39 11.23
N ALA A 377 -13.46 4.38 10.41
CA ALA A 377 -12.50 5.34 9.87
C ALA A 377 -13.04 6.77 10.07
N ASP A 378 -12.35 7.53 10.92
CA ASP A 378 -12.63 8.94 11.17
C ASP A 378 -11.65 9.82 10.43
N THR A 379 -12.16 10.86 9.78
CA THR A 379 -11.37 11.92 9.15
C THR A 379 -11.93 13.27 9.56
N GLN A 380 -11.07 14.18 9.99
CA GLN A 380 -11.40 15.58 10.25
C GLN A 380 -10.36 16.45 9.56
N PHE A 381 -10.80 17.47 8.83
CA PHE A 381 -9.89 18.43 8.22
C PHE A 381 -10.55 19.79 8.00
N ASP A 382 -9.75 20.84 8.09
CA ASP A 382 -10.08 22.17 7.56
C ASP A 382 -9.55 22.27 6.13
N THR A 383 -10.27 23.00 5.28
CA THR A 383 -9.70 23.61 4.07
C THR A 383 -9.71 25.11 4.28
N ARG A 384 -8.54 25.68 4.55
CA ARG A 384 -8.34 27.10 4.85
C ARG A 384 -7.93 27.83 3.59
N ILE A 385 -8.68 28.88 3.21
CA ILE A 385 -8.46 29.68 1.99
C ILE A 385 -8.49 31.18 2.31
N PHE A 386 -7.65 31.57 3.28
CA PHE A 386 -7.69 32.92 3.88
C PHE A 386 -7.29 34.04 2.91
N THR A 387 -6.46 33.75 1.90
CA THR A 387 -6.12 34.74 0.88
C THR A 387 -7.31 35.07 -0.02
N THR A 388 -8.24 34.13 -0.23
CA THR A 388 -9.44 34.33 -1.06
C THR A 388 -10.51 35.10 -0.31
N VAL A 389 -10.82 34.66 0.91
CA VAL A 389 -11.73 35.37 1.86
C VAL A 389 -11.11 35.27 3.24
N ALA A 390 -10.91 36.40 3.88
CA ALA A 390 -10.23 36.49 5.17
C ALA A 390 -10.85 35.56 6.23
N GLY A 391 -10.06 34.62 6.72
CA GLY A 391 -10.43 33.63 7.71
C GLY A 391 -11.47 32.59 7.25
N LEU A 392 -11.68 32.39 5.96
CA LEU A 392 -12.62 31.39 5.45
C LEU A 392 -12.05 29.98 5.59
N THR A 393 -12.80 29.13 6.27
CA THR A 393 -12.51 27.71 6.45
C THR A 393 -13.72 26.87 6.07
N ALA A 394 -13.50 25.80 5.30
CA ALA A 394 -14.46 24.73 5.09
C ALA A 394 -14.02 23.50 5.92
N PHE A 395 -14.65 23.31 7.08
CA PHE A 395 -14.44 22.15 7.94
C PHE A 395 -15.21 20.95 7.43
N THR A 396 -14.56 19.80 7.43
CA THR A 396 -15.18 18.49 7.11
C THR A 396 -14.86 17.51 8.22
N GLN A 397 -15.89 16.83 8.71
CA GLN A 397 -15.77 15.68 9.59
C GLN A 397 -16.55 14.52 8.98
N ALA A 398 -15.94 13.35 8.94
CA ALA A 398 -16.59 12.14 8.47
C ALA A 398 -16.17 10.94 9.32
N ASN A 399 -17.15 10.16 9.74
CA ASN A 399 -16.97 8.81 10.24
C ASN A 399 -17.58 7.85 9.23
N VAL A 400 -16.82 6.82 8.85
CA VAL A 400 -17.28 5.75 7.96
C VAL A 400 -17.04 4.41 8.63
N ASP A 401 -18.14 3.78 9.07
CA ASP A 401 -18.11 2.44 9.62
C ASP A 401 -18.30 1.41 8.49
N THR A 402 -17.55 0.33 8.58
CA THR A 402 -17.54 -0.76 7.61
C THR A 402 -17.79 -2.07 8.33
N GLU A 403 -18.81 -2.81 7.92
CA GLU A 403 -19.06 -4.17 8.39
C GLU A 403 -19.08 -5.12 7.20
N THR A 404 -18.20 -6.12 7.21
CA THR A 404 -18.04 -7.04 6.09
C THR A 404 -18.13 -8.50 6.57
N TYR A 405 -18.98 -9.27 5.90
CA TYR A 405 -19.00 -10.73 6.01
C TYR A 405 -18.65 -11.34 4.66
N ALA A 406 -17.94 -12.46 4.66
CA ALA A 406 -17.75 -13.22 3.43
C ALA A 406 -17.59 -14.72 3.70
N VAL A 407 -18.13 -15.50 2.74
CA VAL A 407 -17.87 -16.94 2.62
C VAL A 407 -17.11 -17.17 1.34
N PHE A 408 -16.05 -17.98 1.39
CA PHE A 408 -15.20 -18.19 0.22
C PHE A 408 -14.64 -19.62 0.19
N GLY A 409 -14.20 -20.03 -1.00
CA GLY A 409 -13.47 -21.27 -1.19
C GLY A 409 -12.71 -21.25 -2.50
N ASP A 410 -11.64 -22.02 -2.57
CA ASP A 410 -10.83 -22.27 -3.78
C ASP A 410 -10.37 -23.72 -3.74
N MET A 411 -10.78 -24.51 -4.70
CA MET A 411 -10.46 -25.94 -4.79
C MET A 411 -9.72 -26.21 -6.08
N SER A 412 -8.69 -27.02 -6.00
CA SER A 412 -7.89 -27.53 -7.13
C SER A 412 -8.04 -29.03 -7.22
N PHE A 413 -8.23 -29.53 -8.43
CA PHE A 413 -8.31 -30.94 -8.72
C PHE A 413 -7.31 -31.34 -9.79
N ASP A 414 -6.41 -32.27 -9.48
CA ASP A 414 -5.43 -32.81 -10.41
C ASP A 414 -6.06 -33.86 -11.28
N LEU A 415 -6.46 -33.49 -12.50
CA LEU A 415 -7.04 -34.41 -13.50
C LEU A 415 -6.02 -35.50 -13.86
N THR A 416 -4.77 -35.10 -14.01
CA THR A 416 -3.60 -35.97 -14.21
C THR A 416 -2.45 -35.42 -13.39
N ASP A 417 -1.33 -36.12 -13.33
CA ASP A 417 -0.12 -35.62 -12.66
C ASP A 417 0.43 -34.33 -13.29
N GLN A 418 0.01 -33.99 -14.52
CA GLN A 418 0.44 -32.81 -15.26
C GLN A 418 -0.64 -31.72 -15.37
N LEU A 419 -1.91 -32.08 -15.27
CA LEU A 419 -3.02 -31.13 -15.52
C LEU A 419 -3.87 -30.95 -14.29
N SER A 420 -3.91 -29.71 -13.77
CA SER A 420 -4.71 -29.29 -12.64
C SER A 420 -5.74 -28.23 -13.04
N LEU A 421 -6.96 -28.37 -12.54
CA LEU A 421 -8.01 -27.38 -12.65
C LEU A 421 -8.29 -26.78 -11.28
N SER A 422 -8.44 -25.47 -11.19
CA SER A 422 -8.88 -24.82 -9.97
C SER A 422 -10.13 -23.98 -10.21
N ALA A 423 -11.05 -24.02 -9.24
CA ALA A 423 -12.24 -23.20 -9.23
C ALA A 423 -12.46 -22.64 -7.84
N GLY A 424 -12.72 -21.35 -7.75
CA GLY A 424 -13.00 -20.68 -6.51
C GLY A 424 -14.08 -19.63 -6.64
N GLY A 425 -14.58 -19.19 -5.50
CA GLY A 425 -15.56 -18.12 -5.42
C GLY A 425 -15.65 -17.55 -4.02
N ARG A 426 -15.97 -16.26 -3.95
CA ARG A 426 -16.26 -15.56 -2.70
C ARG A 426 -17.54 -14.77 -2.85
N TYR A 427 -18.42 -14.86 -1.87
CA TYR A 427 -19.57 -13.99 -1.74
C TYR A 427 -19.35 -13.07 -0.55
N THR A 428 -19.40 -11.77 -0.80
CA THR A 428 -19.13 -10.72 0.19
C THR A 428 -20.39 -9.86 0.37
N TRP A 429 -20.79 -9.65 1.64
CA TRP A 429 -21.71 -8.63 2.09
C TRP A 429 -20.91 -7.52 2.74
N ASP A 430 -21.04 -6.29 2.27
CA ASP A 430 -20.25 -5.13 2.69
C ASP A 430 -21.20 -3.96 2.98
N THR A 431 -21.36 -3.62 4.26
CA THR A 431 -22.22 -2.53 4.73
C THR A 431 -21.37 -1.33 5.08
N ARG A 432 -21.77 -0.15 4.60
CA ARG A 432 -21.15 1.14 4.87
C ARG A 432 -22.12 2.06 5.55
N ARG A 433 -21.75 2.57 6.73
CA ARG A 433 -22.48 3.62 7.45
C ARG A 433 -21.62 4.85 7.45
N ALA A 434 -22.18 5.99 7.05
CA ALA A 434 -21.46 7.27 7.02
C ALA A 434 -22.19 8.31 7.85
N ASN A 435 -21.41 9.10 8.59
CA ASN A 435 -21.85 10.30 9.27
C ASN A 435 -20.92 11.44 8.82
N ILE A 436 -21.47 12.40 8.05
CA ILE A 436 -20.70 13.46 7.38
C ILE A 436 -21.24 14.82 7.78
N LEU A 437 -20.36 15.66 8.33
CA LEU A 437 -20.63 17.07 8.63
C LEU A 437 -19.66 17.96 7.85
N ARG A 438 -20.21 18.94 7.11
CA ARG A 438 -19.41 20.02 6.52
C ARG A 438 -19.98 21.37 6.97
N GLN A 439 -19.12 22.19 7.58
CA GLN A 439 -19.48 23.50 8.12
C GLN A 439 -18.46 24.55 7.68
N SER A 440 -18.95 25.68 7.17
CA SER A 440 -18.10 26.84 6.91
C SER A 440 -17.89 27.66 8.19
N TYR A 441 -16.68 28.23 8.33
CA TYR A 441 -16.31 29.16 9.40
C TYR A 441 -15.71 30.42 8.80
N LEU A 442 -15.89 31.54 9.48
CA LEU A 442 -15.26 32.83 9.17
C LEU A 442 -14.47 33.35 10.40
N GLY A 443 -13.39 34.10 10.10
CA GLY A 443 -12.54 34.68 11.14
C GLY A 443 -11.42 33.79 11.62
N GLY A 444 -11.20 32.62 11.00
CA GLY A 444 -10.10 31.71 11.34
C GLY A 444 -10.42 30.25 11.02
N GLY A 445 -9.55 29.35 11.47
CA GLY A 445 -9.75 27.89 11.39
C GLY A 445 -10.89 27.41 12.27
N SER A 446 -11.35 26.16 12.07
CA SER A 446 -12.37 25.55 12.93
C SER A 446 -11.84 25.34 14.36
N PRO A 447 -12.73 25.29 15.36
CA PRO A 447 -12.34 25.00 16.76
C PRO A 447 -11.70 23.61 16.95
N VAL A 448 -11.91 22.67 16.03
CA VAL A 448 -11.29 21.33 16.07
C VAL A 448 -9.77 21.42 15.91
N PHE A 449 -9.29 22.44 15.21
CA PHE A 449 -7.87 22.73 15.00
C PHE A 449 -7.45 24.01 15.73
N ASP A 450 -8.00 24.23 16.93
CA ASP A 450 -7.70 25.38 17.81
C ASP A 450 -7.89 26.74 17.12
N GLY A 451 -8.73 26.78 16.07
CA GLY A 451 -9.07 28.00 15.34
C GLY A 451 -10.13 28.86 16.04
N ALA A 452 -10.08 30.18 15.80
CA ALA A 452 -11.00 31.14 16.34
C ALA A 452 -12.24 31.39 15.44
N GLY A 453 -12.39 30.60 14.36
CA GLY A 453 -13.49 30.77 13.42
C GLY A 453 -14.86 30.52 14.04
N ILE A 454 -15.83 31.37 13.67
CA ILE A 454 -17.24 31.22 14.05
C ILE A 454 -18.01 30.56 12.88
N PRO A 455 -19.01 29.68 13.19
CA PRO A 455 -19.83 29.07 12.15
C PRO A 455 -20.50 30.15 11.27
N PHE A 456 -20.40 29.96 9.96
CA PHE A 456 -20.99 30.83 8.96
C PHE A 456 -22.05 30.06 8.16
N GLY A 457 -23.31 30.44 8.38
CA GLY A 457 -24.45 29.75 7.78
C GLY A 457 -24.73 28.38 8.36
N ALA A 458 -25.72 27.70 7.80
CA ALA A 458 -26.00 26.29 8.12
C ALA A 458 -24.94 25.34 7.50
N PRO A 459 -24.79 24.14 8.06
CA PRO A 459 -23.92 23.12 7.45
C PRO A 459 -24.29 22.85 5.98
N SER A 460 -23.30 22.83 5.12
CA SER A 460 -23.49 22.49 3.71
C SER A 460 -23.70 20.97 3.49
N THR A 461 -23.33 20.17 4.48
CA THR A 461 -23.66 18.75 4.59
C THR A 461 -23.84 18.41 6.06
N ASN A 462 -24.94 17.77 6.42
CA ASN A 462 -25.18 17.13 7.71
C ASN A 462 -25.96 15.85 7.40
N PHE A 463 -25.23 14.76 7.17
CA PHE A 463 -25.77 13.55 6.56
C PHE A 463 -25.44 12.33 7.39
N ARG A 464 -26.42 11.43 7.53
CA ARG A 464 -26.26 10.07 8.04
C ARG A 464 -26.94 9.09 7.09
N GLY A 465 -26.21 8.08 6.69
CA GLY A 465 -26.76 7.10 5.78
C GLY A 465 -26.01 5.77 5.78
N GLU A 466 -26.66 4.78 5.17
CA GLU A 466 -26.16 3.42 5.05
C GLU A 466 -26.32 2.91 3.61
N ARG A 467 -25.35 2.13 3.16
CA ARG A 467 -25.42 1.38 1.90
C ARG A 467 -24.87 -0.03 2.12
N GLU A 468 -25.58 -1.01 1.56
CA GLU A 468 -25.14 -2.41 1.49
C GLU A 468 -24.76 -2.77 0.06
N PHE A 469 -23.62 -3.44 -0.08
CA PHE A 469 -23.10 -3.96 -1.35
C PHE A 469 -22.92 -5.47 -1.24
N LYS A 470 -23.39 -6.21 -2.27
CA LYS A 470 -23.22 -7.65 -2.37
C LYS A 470 -22.45 -7.99 -3.63
N LYS A 471 -21.37 -8.74 -3.52
CA LYS A 471 -20.50 -9.08 -4.65
C LYS A 471 -20.08 -10.53 -4.62
N PHE A 472 -20.16 -11.17 -5.80
CA PHE A 472 -19.60 -12.48 -6.04
C PHE A 472 -18.34 -12.35 -6.90
N THR A 473 -17.23 -12.91 -6.44
CA THR A 473 -15.93 -12.88 -7.12
C THR A 473 -15.45 -14.30 -7.42
N PRO A 474 -15.80 -14.85 -8.59
CA PRO A 474 -15.32 -16.16 -9.05
C PRO A 474 -13.87 -16.09 -9.53
N ARG A 475 -13.21 -17.26 -9.50
CA ARG A 475 -11.92 -17.52 -10.10
C ARG A 475 -11.88 -18.91 -10.71
N PHE A 476 -11.27 -19.03 -11.89
CA PHE A 476 -11.00 -20.30 -12.52
C PHE A 476 -9.56 -20.31 -13.05
N SER A 477 -8.86 -21.42 -12.92
CA SER A 477 -7.55 -21.58 -13.54
C SER A 477 -7.31 -23.00 -14.00
N VAL A 478 -6.51 -23.10 -15.07
CA VAL A 478 -5.95 -24.34 -15.59
C VAL A 478 -4.45 -24.22 -15.51
N SER A 479 -3.79 -25.24 -15.00
CA SER A 479 -2.35 -25.33 -14.88
C SER A 479 -1.87 -26.63 -15.52
N TYR A 480 -0.97 -26.51 -16.50
CA TYR A 480 -0.32 -27.66 -17.16
C TYR A 480 1.15 -27.69 -16.81
N LYS A 481 1.57 -28.72 -16.12
CA LYS A 481 2.93 -28.97 -15.67
C LYS A 481 3.54 -30.16 -16.42
N PRO A 482 4.15 -29.96 -17.61
CA PRO A 482 4.79 -31.05 -18.34
C PRO A 482 5.86 -31.78 -17.52
N THR A 483 6.55 -31.05 -16.65
CA THR A 483 7.46 -31.53 -15.61
C THR A 483 7.27 -30.72 -14.33
N ALA A 484 7.95 -31.09 -13.25
CA ALA A 484 7.92 -30.32 -11.99
C ALA A 484 8.50 -28.89 -12.14
N ASP A 485 9.38 -28.71 -13.13
CA ASP A 485 10.09 -27.45 -13.39
C ASP A 485 9.34 -26.50 -14.31
N HIS A 486 8.22 -26.88 -14.89
CA HIS A 486 7.48 -26.09 -15.86
C HIS A 486 6.01 -25.99 -15.52
N ASN A 487 5.45 -24.79 -15.61
CA ASN A 487 4.04 -24.53 -15.40
C ASN A 487 3.54 -23.53 -16.46
N ILE A 488 2.61 -23.98 -17.30
CA ILE A 488 1.83 -23.15 -18.23
C ILE A 488 0.45 -23.02 -17.63
N TYR A 489 -0.04 -21.81 -17.48
CA TYR A 489 -1.35 -21.60 -16.89
C TYR A 489 -2.20 -20.58 -17.64
N ALA A 490 -3.50 -20.72 -17.48
CA ALA A 490 -4.49 -19.70 -17.85
C ALA A 490 -5.46 -19.50 -16.70
N SER A 491 -5.84 -18.27 -16.43
CA SER A 491 -6.78 -17.94 -15.36
C SER A 491 -7.76 -16.85 -15.75
N TYR A 492 -8.96 -16.94 -15.17
CA TYR A 492 -9.96 -15.88 -15.10
C TYR A 492 -10.19 -15.54 -13.65
N SER A 493 -10.22 -14.25 -13.32
CA SER A 493 -10.55 -13.80 -11.98
C SER A 493 -11.38 -12.52 -12.02
N LYS A 494 -12.34 -12.42 -11.09
CA LYS A 494 -13.12 -11.22 -10.86
C LYS A 494 -12.68 -10.58 -9.54
N GLY A 495 -12.56 -9.25 -9.54
CA GLY A 495 -12.29 -8.47 -8.35
C GLY A 495 -13.23 -7.29 -8.22
N PHE A 496 -13.27 -6.68 -7.04
CA PHE A 496 -13.95 -5.41 -6.82
C PHE A 496 -13.24 -4.55 -5.78
N LYS A 497 -13.36 -3.24 -5.94
CA LYS A 497 -13.02 -2.22 -4.94
C LYS A 497 -14.33 -1.76 -4.29
N GLY A 498 -14.35 -1.67 -2.96
CA GLY A 498 -15.56 -1.34 -2.20
C GLY A 498 -16.20 -0.02 -2.63
N GLY A 499 -17.51 0.05 -2.57
CA GLY A 499 -18.24 1.31 -2.65
C GLY A 499 -18.19 2.08 -1.33
N GLY A 500 -18.71 3.30 -1.32
CA GLY A 500 -18.68 4.13 -0.13
C GLY A 500 -19.44 5.43 -0.28
N PHE A 501 -19.06 6.40 0.58
CA PHE A 501 -19.54 7.77 0.54
C PHE A 501 -18.34 8.71 0.46
N ASP A 502 -18.42 9.73 -0.40
CA ASP A 502 -17.38 10.77 -0.46
C ASP A 502 -17.66 11.85 0.60
N PRO A 503 -16.83 12.00 1.63
CA PRO A 503 -17.06 12.99 2.69
C PRO A 503 -16.86 14.43 2.24
N ARG A 504 -16.25 14.67 1.08
CA ARG A 504 -16.04 16.00 0.51
C ARG A 504 -17.24 16.50 -0.28
N GLY A 505 -18.23 15.66 -0.51
CA GLY A 505 -19.45 16.04 -1.22
C GLY A 505 -20.25 17.09 -0.46
N VAL A 506 -20.81 18.03 -1.18
CA VAL A 506 -21.65 19.12 -0.65
C VAL A 506 -23.11 18.72 -0.76
N GLY A 507 -23.72 18.33 0.36
CA GLY A 507 -25.09 17.80 0.39
C GLY A 507 -26.14 18.78 -0.17
N THR A 508 -25.92 20.09 0.04
CA THR A 508 -26.79 21.13 -0.55
C THR A 508 -26.73 21.22 -2.08
N ASN A 509 -25.73 20.61 -2.71
CA ASN A 509 -25.60 20.50 -4.16
C ASN A 509 -26.25 19.20 -4.72
N ALA A 510 -26.81 18.35 -3.86
CA ALA A 510 -27.54 17.17 -4.30
C ALA A 510 -28.71 17.58 -5.21
N PRO A 511 -29.03 16.83 -6.28
CA PRO A 511 -30.19 17.09 -7.09
C PRO A 511 -31.48 17.00 -6.27
N ASP A 512 -32.40 17.90 -6.51
CA ASP A 512 -33.76 17.87 -5.98
C ASP A 512 -34.60 17.01 -6.95
N LEU A 513 -34.76 15.74 -6.61
CA LEU A 513 -35.39 14.77 -7.50
C LEU A 513 -36.93 14.83 -7.48
N ASN A 514 -37.50 15.34 -6.38
CA ASN A 514 -38.95 15.47 -6.22
C ASN A 514 -39.46 16.90 -6.47
N GLY A 515 -38.56 17.88 -6.58
CA GLY A 515 -38.89 19.29 -6.90
C GLY A 515 -39.53 20.09 -5.75
N ASP A 516 -39.36 19.62 -4.50
CA ASP A 516 -39.98 20.29 -3.33
C ASP A 516 -39.10 21.42 -2.73
N GLY A 517 -37.89 21.62 -3.25
CA GLY A 517 -36.91 22.60 -2.81
C GLY A 517 -36.10 22.18 -1.58
N ILE A 518 -36.35 20.99 -1.02
CA ILE A 518 -35.66 20.42 0.14
C ILE A 518 -34.78 19.26 -0.29
N ARG A 519 -33.52 19.24 0.10
CA ARG A 519 -32.61 18.11 -0.12
C ARG A 519 -32.85 17.08 0.96
N GLN A 520 -33.56 16.02 0.63
CA GLN A 520 -33.85 14.90 1.53
C GLN A 520 -32.61 14.01 1.74
N ASP A 521 -32.54 13.30 2.86
CA ASP A 521 -31.42 12.36 3.14
C ASP A 521 -31.23 11.31 2.06
N SER A 522 -32.28 10.86 1.40
CA SER A 522 -32.22 9.90 0.29
C SER A 522 -31.55 10.47 -0.96
N GLU A 523 -31.75 11.75 -1.24
CA GLU A 523 -31.15 12.48 -2.36
C GLU A 523 -29.68 12.76 -2.07
N ILE A 524 -29.39 13.21 -0.85
CA ILE A 524 -28.01 13.40 -0.38
C ILE A 524 -27.27 12.07 -0.39
N ALA A 525 -27.89 10.98 0.10
CA ALA A 525 -27.30 9.65 0.06
C ALA A 525 -26.95 9.20 -1.36
N SER A 526 -27.86 9.40 -2.30
CA SER A 526 -27.64 9.07 -3.70
C SER A 526 -26.50 9.89 -4.33
N PHE A 527 -26.39 11.15 -3.95
CA PHE A 527 -25.37 12.06 -4.46
C PHE A 527 -23.97 11.80 -3.87
N LEU A 528 -23.88 11.49 -2.57
CA LEU A 528 -22.60 11.26 -1.89
C LEU A 528 -22.06 9.84 -2.07
N SER A 529 -22.94 8.85 -2.37
CA SER A 529 -22.52 7.46 -2.47
C SER A 529 -22.01 7.11 -3.85
N PHE A 530 -21.08 6.17 -3.90
CA PHE A 530 -20.57 5.54 -5.11
C PHE A 530 -20.58 4.01 -5.00
N ALA A 531 -20.81 3.36 -6.12
CA ALA A 531 -20.87 1.91 -6.22
C ALA A 531 -19.46 1.26 -6.25
N PRO A 532 -19.37 -0.05 -5.96
CA PRO A 532 -18.13 -0.79 -6.13
C PRO A 532 -17.66 -0.81 -7.58
N GLU A 533 -16.37 -0.47 -7.79
CA GLU A 533 -15.67 -0.70 -9.05
C GLU A 533 -15.40 -2.20 -9.24
N GLN A 534 -15.50 -2.72 -10.45
CA GLN A 534 -15.37 -4.14 -10.73
C GLN A 534 -14.39 -4.40 -11.89
N VAL A 535 -13.74 -5.56 -11.87
CA VAL A 535 -12.86 -6.02 -12.95
C VAL A 535 -13.17 -7.46 -13.33
N ASP A 536 -13.15 -7.74 -14.62
CA ASP A 536 -13.04 -9.07 -15.21
C ASP A 536 -11.64 -9.18 -15.83
N SER A 537 -10.79 -10.09 -15.31
CA SER A 537 -9.37 -10.23 -15.70
C SER A 537 -9.08 -11.62 -16.23
N TYR A 538 -8.35 -11.68 -17.32
CA TYR A 538 -7.85 -12.89 -17.97
C TYR A 538 -6.33 -12.84 -18.00
N GLU A 539 -5.68 -13.93 -17.63
CA GLU A 539 -4.22 -14.04 -17.60
C GLU A 539 -3.78 -15.38 -18.18
N VAL A 540 -2.72 -15.35 -18.99
CA VAL A 540 -2.01 -16.54 -19.47
C VAL A 540 -0.56 -16.36 -19.11
N GLY A 541 0.06 -17.39 -18.54
CA GLY A 541 1.45 -17.30 -18.11
C GLY A 541 2.21 -18.60 -18.26
N TYR A 542 3.53 -18.44 -18.20
CA TYR A 542 4.50 -19.52 -18.13
C TYR A 542 5.50 -19.23 -17.01
N LYS A 543 5.82 -20.25 -16.24
CA LYS A 543 6.90 -20.24 -15.26
C LYS A 543 7.74 -21.50 -15.43
N GLY A 544 9.05 -21.37 -15.36
CA GLY A 544 9.90 -22.54 -15.49
C GLY A 544 11.33 -22.33 -15.01
N ASN A 545 11.89 -23.43 -14.51
CA ASN A 545 13.32 -23.59 -14.28
C ASN A 545 13.93 -24.25 -15.52
N LEU A 546 14.83 -23.56 -16.19
CA LEU A 546 15.50 -23.96 -17.41
C LEU A 546 16.98 -24.22 -17.10
N MET A 547 17.67 -24.96 -17.98
CA MET A 547 19.11 -25.19 -17.89
C MET A 547 19.54 -25.80 -16.53
N ASP A 548 18.85 -26.84 -16.09
CA ASP A 548 19.09 -27.51 -14.79
C ASP A 548 19.04 -26.54 -13.60
N GLY A 549 18.02 -25.64 -13.59
CA GLY A 549 17.80 -24.65 -12.54
C GLY A 549 18.71 -23.41 -12.63
N ALA A 550 19.55 -23.30 -13.67
CA ALA A 550 20.39 -22.11 -13.84
C ALA A 550 19.61 -20.87 -14.30
N LEU A 551 18.42 -21.03 -14.84
CA LEU A 551 17.58 -19.93 -15.31
C LEU A 551 16.12 -20.15 -14.91
N TYR A 552 15.64 -19.35 -13.96
CA TYR A 552 14.21 -19.18 -13.71
C TYR A 552 13.64 -18.12 -14.65
N VAL A 553 12.48 -18.40 -15.26
CA VAL A 553 11.75 -17.47 -16.11
C VAL A 553 10.27 -17.49 -15.74
N ALA A 554 9.69 -16.32 -15.63
CA ALA A 554 8.24 -16.12 -15.52
C ALA A 554 7.76 -15.09 -16.54
N VAL A 555 6.73 -15.44 -17.32
CA VAL A 555 6.08 -14.55 -18.28
C VAL A 555 4.59 -14.59 -18.05
N ALA A 556 3.93 -13.43 -18.00
CA ALA A 556 2.49 -13.33 -17.89
C ALA A 556 1.95 -12.28 -18.85
N GLY A 557 0.96 -12.66 -19.65
CA GLY A 557 0.13 -11.74 -20.43
C GLY A 557 -1.23 -11.59 -19.79
N PHE A 558 -1.72 -10.37 -19.61
CA PHE A 558 -3.00 -10.10 -18.99
C PHE A 558 -3.88 -9.15 -19.80
N TYR A 559 -5.19 -9.31 -19.62
CA TYR A 559 -6.24 -8.45 -20.17
C TYR A 559 -7.33 -8.27 -19.12
N ALA A 560 -7.67 -7.02 -18.83
CA ALA A 560 -8.62 -6.68 -17.77
C ALA A 560 -9.59 -5.59 -18.24
N ASP A 561 -10.89 -5.86 -18.14
CA ASP A 561 -11.97 -4.89 -18.39
C ASP A 561 -12.55 -4.41 -17.05
N TYR A 562 -12.48 -3.11 -16.82
CA TYR A 562 -13.00 -2.42 -15.62
C TYR A 562 -14.33 -1.76 -15.93
N LYS A 563 -15.26 -1.88 -14.96
CA LYS A 563 -16.58 -1.26 -15.00
C LYS A 563 -16.80 -0.48 -13.72
N ASP A 564 -17.63 0.57 -13.83
CA ASP A 564 -17.97 1.43 -12.70
C ASP A 564 -16.70 2.02 -12.03
N VAL A 565 -15.71 2.39 -12.84
CA VAL A 565 -14.43 2.95 -12.36
C VAL A 565 -14.71 4.14 -11.47
N GLN A 566 -14.16 4.11 -10.26
CA GLN A 566 -14.30 5.18 -9.28
C GLN A 566 -13.35 6.32 -9.62
N ILE A 567 -13.92 7.43 -10.02
CA ILE A 567 -13.20 8.62 -10.46
C ILE A 567 -13.34 9.68 -9.37
N PRO A 568 -12.23 10.06 -8.70
CA PRO A 568 -12.25 11.13 -7.71
C PRO A 568 -12.51 12.48 -8.36
N GLY A 569 -13.50 13.23 -7.87
CA GLY A 569 -13.87 14.55 -8.38
C GLY A 569 -13.42 15.69 -7.48
N SER A 570 -12.11 15.78 -7.15
CA SER A 570 -11.60 16.86 -6.30
C SER A 570 -11.41 18.15 -7.09
N VAL A 571 -12.26 19.14 -6.86
CA VAL A 571 -12.25 20.39 -7.62
C VAL A 571 -12.53 21.60 -6.71
N ALA A 572 -12.04 22.77 -7.17
CA ALA A 572 -12.54 24.05 -6.66
C ALA A 572 -14.02 24.20 -7.01
N CYS A 573 -14.82 24.63 -6.09
CA CYS A 573 -16.26 24.80 -6.25
C CYS A 573 -16.77 26.05 -5.56
N THR A 574 -18.05 26.36 -5.77
CA THR A 574 -18.76 27.40 -5.03
C THR A 574 -19.91 26.75 -4.27
N VAL A 575 -20.02 27.08 -2.99
CA VAL A 575 -21.08 26.63 -2.09
C VAL A 575 -21.90 27.85 -1.69
N ASN A 576 -23.21 27.72 -1.71
CA ASN A 576 -24.07 28.78 -1.16
C ASN A 576 -24.16 28.64 0.37
N VAL A 577 -23.61 29.61 1.10
CA VAL A 577 -23.61 29.63 2.55
C VAL A 577 -24.38 30.91 3.01
N GLY A 578 -25.54 30.74 3.61
CA GLY A 578 -26.34 31.85 4.06
C GLY A 578 -26.77 32.82 2.95
N GLY A 579 -26.94 32.37 1.70
CA GLY A 579 -27.25 33.20 0.54
C GLY A 579 -26.01 33.76 -0.17
N VAL A 580 -24.81 33.53 0.35
CA VAL A 580 -23.54 34.03 -0.24
C VAL A 580 -22.82 32.92 -0.98
N ALA A 581 -22.46 33.16 -2.25
CA ALA A 581 -21.63 32.27 -3.05
C ALA A 581 -20.22 32.27 -2.49
N THR A 582 -19.81 31.14 -1.89
CA THR A 582 -18.57 31.00 -1.10
C THR A 582 -17.65 29.99 -1.77
N PRO A 583 -16.39 30.35 -2.07
CA PRO A 583 -15.40 29.42 -2.59
C PRO A 583 -15.17 28.26 -1.63
N SER A 584 -15.00 27.07 -2.15
CA SER A 584 -14.77 25.86 -1.36
C SER A 584 -14.02 24.80 -2.16
N PHE A 585 -13.57 23.78 -1.46
CA PHE A 585 -13.05 22.55 -2.03
C PHE A 585 -14.14 21.48 -1.99
N CYS A 586 -14.51 20.95 -3.12
CA CYS A 586 -15.55 19.94 -3.25
C CYS A 586 -15.00 18.69 -3.95
N GLY A 587 -15.71 17.58 -3.77
CA GLY A 587 -15.46 16.37 -4.52
C GLY A 587 -16.65 15.44 -4.39
N VAL A 588 -16.90 14.67 -5.43
CA VAL A 588 -17.79 13.51 -5.39
C VAL A 588 -17.14 12.45 -6.26
N VAL A 589 -16.92 11.28 -5.70
CA VAL A 589 -16.51 10.11 -6.49
C VAL A 589 -17.70 9.69 -7.35
N SER A 590 -17.49 9.60 -8.66
CA SER A 590 -18.47 9.07 -9.61
C SER A 590 -18.04 7.71 -10.16
N ASN A 591 -19.01 6.84 -10.45
CA ASN A 591 -18.79 5.60 -11.19
C ASN A 591 -19.00 5.87 -12.70
N ALA A 592 -18.26 6.80 -13.24
CA ALA A 592 -18.53 7.35 -14.56
C ALA A 592 -17.62 6.78 -15.66
N GLY A 593 -16.87 5.70 -15.38
CA GLY A 593 -15.86 5.21 -16.29
C GLY A 593 -15.90 3.71 -16.56
N LYS A 594 -15.40 3.37 -17.76
CA LYS A 594 -14.94 2.03 -18.14
C LYS A 594 -13.47 2.16 -18.54
N ALA A 595 -12.67 1.19 -18.15
CA ALA A 595 -11.25 1.17 -18.50
C ALA A 595 -10.84 -0.21 -18.97
N ARG A 596 -9.80 -0.26 -19.78
CA ARG A 596 -9.20 -1.49 -20.28
C ARG A 596 -7.72 -1.47 -20.08
N PHE A 597 -7.20 -2.48 -19.40
CA PHE A 597 -5.78 -2.63 -19.15
C PHE A 597 -5.32 -3.97 -19.74
N LYS A 598 -4.25 -3.94 -20.49
CA LYS A 598 -3.61 -5.13 -21.06
C LYS A 598 -2.11 -4.96 -20.99
N GLY A 599 -1.39 -6.06 -20.80
CA GLY A 599 0.05 -5.94 -20.67
C GLY A 599 0.78 -7.27 -20.69
N LEU A 600 2.09 -7.14 -20.58
CA LEU A 600 3.03 -8.25 -20.49
C LEU A 600 3.97 -8.00 -19.32
N GLU A 601 4.29 -9.04 -18.59
CA GLU A 601 5.25 -9.04 -17.49
C GLU A 601 6.25 -10.16 -17.71
N PHE A 602 7.52 -9.85 -17.53
CA PHE A 602 8.62 -10.78 -17.63
C PHE A 602 9.48 -10.65 -16.38
N GLU A 603 9.80 -11.75 -15.76
CA GLU A 603 10.78 -11.85 -14.67
C GLU A 603 11.72 -13.01 -14.93
N SER A 604 12.99 -12.83 -14.61
CA SER A 604 13.97 -13.91 -14.68
C SER A 604 15.00 -13.80 -13.56
N ASN A 605 15.54 -14.94 -13.16
CA ASN A 605 16.73 -15.07 -12.33
C ASN A 605 17.67 -16.04 -13.03
N ALA A 606 18.77 -15.52 -13.57
CA ALA A 606 19.75 -16.27 -14.33
C ALA A 606 21.06 -16.36 -13.57
N ARG A 607 21.55 -17.58 -13.34
CA ARG A 607 22.89 -17.86 -12.89
C ARG A 607 23.82 -17.81 -14.11
N LEU A 608 24.50 -16.68 -14.29
CA LEU A 608 25.38 -16.44 -15.46
C LEU A 608 26.70 -17.23 -15.37
N GLY A 609 27.09 -17.59 -14.15
CA GLY A 609 28.30 -18.35 -13.93
C GLY A 609 28.49 -18.82 -12.49
N ARG A 610 29.22 -19.91 -12.35
CA ARG A 610 29.69 -20.46 -11.07
C ARG A 610 31.17 -20.81 -11.27
N ASP A 611 32.00 -20.63 -10.22
CA ASP A 611 33.44 -20.93 -10.25
C ASP A 611 34.20 -20.20 -11.38
N ILE A 612 33.84 -18.88 -11.59
CA ILE A 612 34.39 -18.10 -12.71
C ILE A 612 35.83 -17.65 -12.42
N PHE A 613 36.04 -17.11 -11.21
CA PHE A 613 37.36 -16.58 -10.80
C PHE A 613 37.92 -17.26 -9.55
N SER A 614 37.04 -17.83 -8.70
CA SER A 614 37.41 -18.56 -7.50
C SER A 614 36.43 -19.71 -7.28
N GLY A 615 36.86 -20.81 -6.63
CA GLY A 615 35.93 -21.88 -6.27
C GLY A 615 34.79 -21.37 -5.39
N GLY A 616 33.54 -21.63 -5.77
CA GLY A 616 32.32 -21.27 -5.04
C GLY A 616 31.76 -19.90 -5.37
N ASP A 617 32.39 -19.11 -6.25
CA ASP A 617 31.81 -17.84 -6.67
C ASP A 617 30.55 -18.03 -7.56
N ARG A 618 29.64 -17.06 -7.51
CA ARG A 618 28.36 -17.09 -8.25
C ARG A 618 28.04 -15.72 -8.81
N LEU A 619 27.75 -15.66 -10.11
CA LEU A 619 27.28 -14.45 -10.80
C LEU A 619 25.84 -14.67 -11.22
N ASN A 620 24.92 -13.82 -10.72
CA ASN A 620 23.50 -13.90 -11.05
C ASN A 620 23.02 -12.60 -11.67
N LEU A 621 22.02 -12.70 -12.56
CA LEU A 621 21.30 -11.58 -13.13
C LEU A 621 19.80 -11.78 -12.91
N GLN A 622 19.19 -10.89 -12.14
CA GLN A 622 17.74 -10.81 -12.01
C GLN A 622 17.21 -9.70 -12.92
N THR A 623 16.14 -9.98 -13.66
CA THR A 623 15.49 -8.98 -14.50
C THR A 623 13.99 -8.95 -14.26
N ALA A 624 13.39 -7.76 -14.31
CA ALA A 624 11.96 -7.59 -14.25
C ALA A 624 11.54 -6.53 -15.27
N ILE A 625 10.61 -6.87 -16.16
CA ILE A 625 10.12 -5.96 -17.21
C ILE A 625 8.60 -5.99 -17.20
N GLY A 626 7.97 -4.83 -17.14
CA GLY A 626 6.54 -4.65 -17.25
C GLY A 626 6.17 -3.73 -18.40
N PHE A 627 5.20 -4.16 -19.18
CA PHE A 627 4.52 -3.34 -20.17
C PHE A 627 3.04 -3.32 -19.85
N ILE A 628 2.43 -2.12 -19.84
CA ILE A 628 0.99 -1.95 -19.67
C ILE A 628 0.45 -0.90 -20.63
N ASP A 629 -0.63 -1.24 -21.32
CA ASP A 629 -1.44 -0.33 -22.11
C ASP A 629 -2.78 -0.17 -21.36
N ALA A 630 -2.92 0.98 -20.71
CA ALA A 630 -4.02 1.28 -19.79
C ALA A 630 -4.77 2.52 -20.28
N ASP A 631 -6.03 2.33 -20.69
CA ASP A 631 -6.85 3.38 -21.27
C ASP A 631 -8.26 3.38 -20.68
N TYR A 632 -8.81 4.59 -20.47
CA TYR A 632 -10.24 4.77 -20.28
C TYR A 632 -10.97 4.53 -21.60
N ARG A 633 -12.06 3.76 -21.56
CA ARG A 633 -12.95 3.53 -22.68
C ARG A 633 -14.18 4.41 -22.63
N GLU A 634 -14.49 4.90 -21.45
CA GLU A 634 -15.57 5.82 -21.16
C GLU A 634 -15.16 6.59 -19.88
N TYR A 635 -15.28 7.88 -19.91
CA TYR A 635 -15.03 8.74 -18.75
C TYR A 635 -16.04 9.91 -18.81
N ILE A 636 -17.15 9.75 -18.12
CA ILE A 636 -18.22 10.73 -18.14
C ILE A 636 -17.94 11.80 -17.09
N ALA A 637 -17.67 13.02 -17.53
CA ALA A 637 -17.57 14.21 -16.70
C ALA A 637 -18.80 15.11 -16.89
N ASN A 638 -19.29 15.68 -15.78
CA ASN A 638 -20.36 16.69 -15.84
C ASN A 638 -19.76 18.07 -16.17
N ILE A 639 -19.92 18.52 -17.42
CA ILE A 639 -19.44 19.81 -17.88
C ILE A 639 -20.61 20.74 -18.10
N ALA A 640 -20.70 21.82 -17.29
CA ALA A 640 -21.84 22.73 -17.25
C ALA A 640 -23.18 21.97 -17.14
N SER A 641 -23.25 20.95 -16.28
CA SER A 641 -24.40 20.06 -16.05
C SER A 641 -24.75 19.12 -17.24
N VAL A 642 -23.88 19.01 -18.24
CA VAL A 642 -24.04 18.09 -19.38
C VAL A 642 -23.06 16.92 -19.22
N PRO A 643 -23.55 15.68 -19.11
CA PRO A 643 -22.68 14.49 -19.14
C PRO A 643 -21.89 14.42 -20.46
N THR A 644 -20.58 14.47 -20.38
CA THR A 644 -19.70 14.51 -21.56
C THR A 644 -18.63 13.44 -21.41
N ASP A 645 -18.44 12.61 -22.45
CA ASP A 645 -17.35 11.65 -22.48
C ASP A 645 -16.03 12.35 -22.82
N VAL A 646 -15.07 12.26 -21.90
CA VAL A 646 -13.76 12.88 -22.02
C VAL A 646 -12.61 11.87 -21.99
N ALA A 647 -12.89 10.59 -22.19
CA ALA A 647 -11.93 9.48 -22.09
C ALA A 647 -10.65 9.73 -22.92
N ASP A 648 -10.75 10.25 -24.13
CA ASP A 648 -9.60 10.51 -25.00
C ASP A 648 -8.58 11.49 -24.38
N TYR A 649 -9.03 12.35 -23.49
CA TYR A 649 -8.22 13.37 -22.81
C TYR A 649 -7.75 12.99 -21.41
N ARG A 650 -8.07 11.78 -20.96
CA ARG A 650 -7.72 11.29 -19.63
C ARG A 650 -6.64 10.21 -19.71
N ARG A 651 -5.88 10.07 -18.62
CA ARG A 651 -4.81 9.07 -18.51
C ARG A 651 -4.91 8.36 -17.16
N VAL A 652 -4.47 7.13 -17.15
CA VAL A 652 -4.42 6.34 -15.89
C VAL A 652 -3.23 6.84 -15.07
N GLN A 653 -3.52 7.28 -13.85
CA GLN A 653 -2.53 7.85 -12.93
C GLN A 653 -1.57 6.78 -12.39
N ASN A 654 -0.36 7.19 -12.01
CA ASN A 654 0.68 6.37 -11.40
C ASN A 654 0.99 5.06 -12.14
N THR A 655 0.79 5.06 -13.47
CA THR A 655 0.89 3.88 -14.32
C THR A 655 1.84 4.17 -15.47
N PRO A 656 3.16 4.00 -15.28
CA PRO A 656 4.11 4.09 -16.37
C PRO A 656 3.87 2.97 -17.37
N LYS A 657 3.87 3.29 -18.68
CA LYS A 657 3.65 2.30 -19.76
C LYS A 657 4.70 1.18 -19.75
N TRP A 658 5.92 1.51 -19.33
CA TRP A 658 7.03 0.57 -19.22
C TRP A 658 7.74 0.72 -17.88
N THR A 659 8.05 -0.40 -17.28
CA THR A 659 8.97 -0.54 -16.15
C THR A 659 10.01 -1.60 -16.50
N ALA A 660 11.27 -1.39 -16.13
CA ALA A 660 12.32 -2.36 -16.34
C ALA A 660 13.35 -2.25 -15.21
N SER A 661 13.86 -3.38 -14.76
CA SER A 661 14.98 -3.44 -13.83
C SER A 661 15.90 -4.60 -14.14
N GLY A 662 17.17 -4.42 -13.80
CA GLY A 662 18.20 -5.46 -13.86
C GLY A 662 19.08 -5.36 -12.63
N THR A 663 19.23 -6.46 -11.89
CA THR A 663 20.13 -6.58 -10.74
C THR A 663 21.20 -7.60 -11.08
N LEU A 664 22.44 -7.14 -11.24
CA LEU A 664 23.62 -8.00 -11.33
C LEU A 664 24.16 -8.21 -9.93
N SER A 665 24.30 -9.45 -9.50
CA SER A 665 24.89 -9.80 -8.20
C SER A 665 26.02 -10.78 -8.35
N TYR A 666 27.11 -10.54 -7.63
CA TYR A 666 28.27 -11.41 -7.57
C TYR A 666 28.61 -11.74 -6.13
N ASN A 667 28.59 -13.00 -5.82
CA ASN A 667 28.95 -13.53 -4.50
C ASN A 667 30.24 -14.34 -4.62
N VAL A 668 31.27 -13.96 -3.85
CA VAL A 668 32.55 -14.60 -3.90
C VAL A 668 32.99 -15.01 -2.49
N PRO A 669 33.43 -16.27 -2.28
CA PRO A 669 34.06 -16.68 -1.03
C PRO A 669 35.35 -15.88 -0.77
N VAL A 670 35.50 -15.37 0.45
CA VAL A 670 36.71 -14.65 0.90
C VAL A 670 37.14 -15.22 2.24
N GLY A 671 38.19 -16.05 2.22
CA GLY A 671 38.52 -16.90 3.38
C GLY A 671 37.35 -17.85 3.66
N ASP A 672 36.96 -17.95 4.94
CA ASP A 672 35.79 -18.72 5.37
C ASP A 672 34.47 -17.91 5.34
N GLY A 673 34.49 -16.65 4.91
CA GLY A 673 33.34 -15.77 4.74
C GLY A 673 32.98 -15.57 3.28
N SER A 674 32.09 -14.60 2.98
CA SER A 674 31.66 -14.26 1.63
C SER A 674 31.56 -12.74 1.42
N LEU A 675 31.87 -12.32 0.19
CA LEU A 675 31.69 -10.92 -0.25
C LEU A 675 30.62 -10.91 -1.34
N TYR A 676 29.55 -10.18 -1.07
CA TYR A 676 28.47 -9.92 -2.00
C TYR A 676 28.64 -8.54 -2.63
N PHE A 677 28.58 -8.46 -3.93
CA PHE A 677 28.42 -7.23 -4.69
C PHE A 677 27.07 -7.29 -5.42
N GLY A 678 26.24 -6.26 -5.29
CA GLY A 678 24.97 -6.10 -6.00
C GLY A 678 24.89 -4.76 -6.69
N SER A 679 24.36 -4.72 -7.91
CA SER A 679 24.14 -3.48 -8.67
C SER A 679 22.80 -3.57 -9.38
N THR A 680 21.89 -2.65 -9.07
CA THR A 680 20.54 -2.60 -9.63
C THR A 680 20.33 -1.33 -10.43
N VAL A 681 19.92 -1.46 -11.68
CA VAL A 681 19.42 -0.36 -12.50
C VAL A 681 17.93 -0.58 -12.69
N SER A 682 17.13 0.43 -12.34
CA SER A 682 15.70 0.44 -12.59
C SER A 682 15.31 1.62 -13.47
N TRP A 683 14.34 1.42 -14.36
CA TRP A 683 13.86 2.43 -15.27
C TRP A 683 12.33 2.39 -15.38
N ARG A 684 11.71 3.56 -15.47
CA ARG A 684 10.27 3.72 -15.78
C ARG A 684 10.08 4.77 -16.86
N SER A 685 9.09 4.54 -17.71
CA SER A 685 8.66 5.51 -18.70
C SER A 685 7.91 6.69 -18.06
N LYS A 686 7.43 7.64 -18.87
CA LYS A 686 6.59 8.76 -18.39
C LYS A 686 5.44 8.25 -17.51
N THR A 687 5.22 8.94 -16.39
CA THR A 687 4.13 8.68 -15.44
C THR A 687 3.25 9.92 -15.32
N TYR A 688 1.94 9.73 -15.42
CA TYR A 688 0.94 10.77 -15.16
C TYR A 688 0.54 10.71 -13.68
N GLN A 689 0.57 11.87 -13.01
CA GLN A 689 0.26 11.93 -11.58
C GLN A 689 -1.24 12.07 -11.29
N PHE A 690 -2.00 12.52 -12.28
CA PHE A 690 -3.46 12.66 -12.25
C PHE A 690 -4.09 12.16 -13.56
N GLU A 691 -5.39 11.96 -13.54
CA GLU A 691 -6.17 11.59 -14.73
C GLU A 691 -6.14 12.69 -15.79
N ILE A 692 -6.10 13.94 -15.36
CA ILE A 692 -5.87 15.09 -16.25
C ILE A 692 -4.36 15.29 -16.37
N PRO A 693 -3.78 15.12 -17.57
CA PRO A 693 -2.35 15.34 -17.78
C PRO A 693 -1.93 16.76 -17.41
N ASN A 694 -0.90 16.87 -16.61
CA ASN A 694 -0.35 18.16 -16.19
C ASN A 694 1.16 18.20 -16.46
N PRO A 695 1.64 18.97 -17.45
CA PRO A 695 3.04 18.97 -17.87
C PRO A 695 4.01 19.42 -16.77
N TYR A 696 3.56 20.13 -15.75
CA TYR A 696 4.38 20.56 -14.61
C TYR A 696 4.59 19.42 -13.60
N ILE A 697 3.54 18.64 -13.30
CA ILE A 697 3.58 17.58 -12.28
C ILE A 697 3.95 16.22 -12.88
N ASP A 698 3.51 15.92 -14.11
CA ASP A 698 3.83 14.66 -14.77
C ASP A 698 5.33 14.38 -14.75
N GLN A 699 5.72 13.16 -14.42
CA GLN A 699 7.11 12.74 -14.37
C GLN A 699 7.55 12.17 -15.72
N LYS A 700 8.61 12.73 -16.31
CA LYS A 700 9.28 12.15 -17.49
C LYS A 700 9.93 10.82 -17.13
N GLY A 701 10.18 9.97 -18.12
CA GLY A 701 10.91 8.72 -17.90
C GLY A 701 12.27 8.97 -17.23
N TYR A 702 12.64 8.09 -16.29
CA TYR A 702 13.88 8.19 -15.53
C TYR A 702 14.44 6.81 -15.17
N ALA A 703 15.72 6.78 -14.83
CA ALA A 703 16.40 5.61 -14.30
C ALA A 703 17.02 5.93 -12.93
N LEU A 704 17.07 4.92 -12.07
CA LEU A 704 17.80 4.93 -10.81
C LEU A 704 18.89 3.87 -10.85
N TRP A 705 19.97 4.11 -10.16
CA TRP A 705 21.06 3.15 -9.98
C TRP A 705 21.37 3.01 -8.51
N ASP A 706 21.29 1.76 -8.02
CA ASP A 706 21.63 1.37 -6.65
C ASP A 706 22.78 0.35 -6.69
N ALA A 707 23.64 0.36 -5.67
CA ALA A 707 24.68 -0.65 -5.53
C ALA A 707 24.94 -0.97 -4.05
N SER A 708 25.37 -2.21 -3.80
CA SER A 708 25.69 -2.68 -2.45
C SER A 708 26.95 -3.55 -2.47
N LEU A 709 27.80 -3.43 -1.45
CA LEU A 709 28.92 -4.30 -1.20
C LEU A 709 28.84 -4.76 0.26
N VAL A 710 28.68 -6.09 0.47
CA VAL A 710 28.46 -6.65 1.81
C VAL A 710 29.43 -7.79 2.04
N TYR A 711 30.24 -7.71 3.08
CA TYR A 711 31.02 -8.83 3.59
C TYR A 711 30.25 -9.51 4.72
N THR A 712 30.13 -10.82 4.65
CA THR A 712 29.55 -11.68 5.67
C THR A 712 30.61 -12.62 6.20
N ALA A 713 30.81 -12.60 7.51
CA ALA A 713 31.78 -13.43 8.20
C ALA A 713 31.36 -14.92 8.22
N PRO A 714 32.31 -15.84 8.52
CA PRO A 714 31.99 -17.25 8.67
C PRO A 714 30.81 -17.50 9.63
N SER A 715 29.95 -18.48 9.28
CA SER A 715 28.74 -18.83 10.06
C SER A 715 27.76 -17.69 10.26
N ASP A 716 27.77 -16.67 9.39
CA ASP A 716 26.87 -15.50 9.42
C ASP A 716 26.87 -14.73 10.75
N ARG A 717 27.95 -14.83 11.53
CA ARG A 717 28.02 -14.22 12.87
C ARG A 717 28.02 -12.71 12.85
N TRP A 718 28.60 -12.09 11.83
CA TRP A 718 28.56 -10.65 11.62
C TRP A 718 28.68 -10.30 10.14
N SER A 719 28.15 -9.16 9.80
CA SER A 719 28.32 -8.61 8.45
C SER A 719 28.58 -7.10 8.51
N ILE A 720 29.27 -6.60 7.50
CA ILE A 720 29.44 -5.17 7.25
C ILE A 720 29.11 -4.90 5.79
N GLY A 721 28.34 -3.85 5.53
CA GLY A 721 27.91 -3.49 4.18
C GLY A 721 28.05 -2.01 3.92
N VAL A 722 28.27 -1.66 2.66
CA VAL A 722 28.18 -0.29 2.14
C VAL A 722 27.10 -0.31 1.05
N HIS A 723 26.16 0.61 1.14
CA HIS A 723 25.02 0.70 0.24
C HIS A 723 24.92 2.10 -0.34
N GLY A 724 24.62 2.19 -1.64
CA GLY A 724 24.32 3.42 -2.34
C GLY A 724 22.97 3.32 -3.02
N LYS A 725 22.10 4.28 -2.75
CA LYS A 725 20.76 4.42 -3.37
C LYS A 725 20.73 5.65 -4.25
N ASN A 726 20.06 5.56 -5.39
CA ASN A 726 19.98 6.64 -6.38
C ASN A 726 21.36 7.29 -6.64
N LEU A 727 22.37 6.47 -6.95
CA LEU A 727 23.76 6.90 -7.10
C LEU A 727 23.97 8.00 -8.18
N LEU A 728 23.06 8.08 -9.15
CA LEU A 728 23.05 9.12 -10.18
C LEU A 728 22.46 10.46 -9.70
N ASP A 729 22.00 10.51 -8.44
CA ASP A 729 21.33 11.67 -7.84
C ASP A 729 20.17 12.21 -8.71
N LYS A 730 19.36 11.29 -9.21
CA LYS A 730 18.26 11.64 -10.08
C LYS A 730 17.11 12.26 -9.30
N GLU A 731 16.76 13.49 -9.61
CA GLU A 731 15.52 14.11 -9.15
C GLU A 731 14.33 13.58 -9.94
N TYR A 732 13.30 13.11 -9.24
CA TYR A 732 12.07 12.63 -9.85
C TYR A 732 10.86 12.88 -8.94
N LYS A 733 9.75 13.27 -9.57
CA LYS A 733 8.49 13.54 -8.86
C LYS A 733 7.74 12.24 -8.62
N THR A 734 7.23 12.08 -7.41
CA THR A 734 6.39 10.95 -7.00
C THR A 734 4.91 11.31 -6.98
N SER A 735 4.60 12.56 -6.64
CA SER A 735 3.21 13.03 -6.50
C SER A 735 3.15 14.56 -6.50
N GLY A 736 1.96 15.13 -6.36
CA GLY A 736 1.80 16.58 -6.26
C GLY A 736 0.39 17.02 -5.95
N TYR A 737 0.19 18.34 -5.90
CA TYR A 737 -1.12 18.99 -5.85
C TYR A 737 -1.26 20.01 -6.97
N THR A 738 -2.49 20.13 -7.50
CA THR A 738 -2.80 21.07 -8.58
C THR A 738 -4.18 21.70 -8.35
N PHE A 739 -4.21 23.02 -8.15
CA PHE A 739 -5.43 23.84 -8.12
C PHE A 739 -5.25 25.01 -9.09
N VAL A 740 -5.09 24.65 -10.37
CA VAL A 740 -5.04 25.60 -11.48
C VAL A 740 -6.18 25.32 -12.46
N ALA A 741 -6.64 26.38 -13.13
CA ALA A 741 -7.73 26.28 -14.09
C ALA A 741 -7.30 25.46 -15.32
N ALA A 742 -8.20 24.58 -15.75
CA ALA A 742 -8.01 23.79 -16.95
C ALA A 742 -9.31 23.73 -17.76
N ASN A 743 -9.17 23.54 -19.06
CA ASN A 743 -10.31 23.27 -19.92
C ASN A 743 -11.01 21.98 -19.45
N PRO A 744 -12.31 21.99 -19.11
CA PRO A 744 -12.96 20.85 -18.49
C PRO A 744 -13.06 19.62 -19.41
N VAL A 745 -13.01 19.80 -20.73
CA VAL A 745 -13.01 18.71 -21.71
C VAL A 745 -11.61 18.18 -21.91
N THR A 746 -10.72 19.03 -22.43
CA THR A 746 -9.38 18.63 -22.89
C THR A 746 -8.35 18.52 -21.75
N GLY A 747 -8.62 19.13 -20.61
CA GLY A 747 -7.66 19.24 -19.52
C GLY A 747 -6.52 20.24 -19.77
N ALA A 748 -6.53 20.96 -20.88
CA ALA A 748 -5.49 21.95 -21.19
C ALA A 748 -5.49 23.07 -20.13
N ILE A 749 -4.32 23.35 -19.55
CA ILE A 749 -4.15 24.41 -18.55
C ILE A 749 -4.47 25.75 -19.16
N ILE A 750 -5.24 26.57 -18.42
CA ILE A 750 -5.59 27.93 -18.79
C ILE A 750 -4.61 28.89 -18.12
N ASN A 751 -3.85 29.60 -18.91
CA ASN A 751 -2.89 30.57 -18.40
C ASN A 751 -3.49 31.98 -18.29
N ASN A 752 -2.98 32.73 -17.30
CA ASN A 752 -3.26 34.16 -17.13
C ASN A 752 -2.48 35.01 -18.16
N ALA A 753 -2.66 36.34 -18.13
CA ALA A 753 -1.98 37.28 -19.03
C ALA A 753 -0.43 37.28 -18.89
N ALA A 754 0.09 36.83 -17.74
CA ALA A 754 1.54 36.71 -17.52
C ALA A 754 2.10 35.39 -18.02
N GLY A 755 1.27 34.50 -18.58
CA GLY A 755 1.68 33.19 -19.12
C GLY A 755 1.76 32.05 -18.08
N TYR A 756 1.38 32.30 -16.85
CA TYR A 756 1.34 31.28 -15.78
C TYR A 756 -0.05 30.65 -15.63
N PRO A 757 -0.15 29.39 -15.16
CA PRO A 757 -1.42 28.75 -14.86
C PRO A 757 -2.31 29.60 -13.93
N THR A 758 -3.56 29.83 -14.34
CA THR A 758 -4.52 30.62 -13.57
C THR A 758 -4.95 29.85 -12.31
N PRO A 759 -4.95 30.45 -11.10
CA PRO A 759 -5.47 29.79 -9.90
C PRO A 759 -6.95 29.37 -10.05
N SER A 760 -7.30 28.16 -9.58
CA SER A 760 -8.69 27.68 -9.50
C SER A 760 -9.20 27.61 -8.05
N LEU A 761 -8.31 27.43 -7.09
CA LEU A 761 -8.56 27.54 -5.66
C LEU A 761 -7.41 28.33 -5.03
N GLY A 762 -7.73 29.22 -4.07
CA GLY A 762 -6.75 30.18 -3.58
C GLY A 762 -6.44 31.28 -4.61
N LYS A 763 -5.40 32.05 -4.36
CA LYS A 763 -4.92 33.13 -5.25
C LYS A 763 -3.50 32.91 -5.76
N GLU A 764 -2.74 32.00 -5.12
CA GLU A 764 -1.32 31.79 -5.39
C GLU A 764 -1.04 30.79 -6.53
N GLY A 765 -2.09 30.07 -6.99
CA GLY A 765 -1.96 29.03 -7.98
C GLY A 765 -1.18 27.83 -7.44
N THR A 766 -1.84 26.98 -6.67
CA THR A 766 -1.25 25.76 -6.13
C THR A 766 -0.86 24.82 -7.26
N LEU A 767 0.44 24.63 -7.41
CA LEU A 767 1.06 23.67 -8.31
C LEU A 767 2.37 23.23 -7.67
N THR A 768 2.29 22.16 -6.87
CA THR A 768 3.38 21.66 -6.04
C THR A 768 3.67 20.20 -6.34
N ALA A 769 4.92 19.79 -6.15
CA ALA A 769 5.36 18.42 -6.33
C ALA A 769 6.11 17.91 -5.10
N PHE A 770 6.06 16.59 -4.90
CA PHE A 770 6.89 15.85 -3.96
C PHE A 770 7.87 14.99 -4.74
N TYR A 771 9.08 14.85 -4.21
CA TYR A 771 10.16 14.17 -4.90
C TYR A 771 10.54 12.87 -4.20
N GLY A 772 11.05 11.93 -4.97
CA GLY A 772 11.68 10.71 -4.46
C GLY A 772 13.02 11.01 -3.79
N ASN A 773 13.55 10.03 -3.07
CA ASN A 773 14.77 10.21 -2.29
C ASN A 773 15.98 10.56 -3.18
N PRO A 774 16.82 11.53 -2.78
CA PRO A 774 18.08 11.85 -3.46
C PRO A 774 19.10 10.74 -3.26
N ARG A 775 20.34 10.93 -3.73
CA ARG A 775 21.43 10.00 -3.48
C ARG A 775 21.68 9.83 -2.00
N GLN A 776 21.72 8.59 -1.54
CA GLN A 776 22.06 8.20 -0.19
C GLN A 776 23.18 7.17 -0.21
N VAL A 777 24.17 7.32 0.68
CA VAL A 777 25.21 6.32 0.91
C VAL A 777 25.24 6.04 2.41
N PHE A 778 25.18 4.75 2.77
CA PHE A 778 25.21 4.35 4.18
C PHE A 778 25.95 3.03 4.38
N VAL A 779 26.49 2.88 5.58
CA VAL A 779 27.14 1.65 6.04
C VAL A 779 26.20 0.92 6.99
N THR A 780 26.16 -0.39 6.88
CA THR A 780 25.44 -1.27 7.80
C THR A 780 26.41 -2.20 8.51
N GLY A 781 26.13 -2.50 9.76
CA GLY A 781 26.80 -3.53 10.52
C GLY A 781 25.78 -4.42 11.22
N SER A 782 25.97 -5.72 11.22
CA SER A 782 25.13 -6.65 11.99
C SER A 782 25.97 -7.68 12.73
N VAL A 783 25.48 -8.09 13.91
CA VAL A 783 26.07 -9.16 14.72
C VAL A 783 24.93 -10.09 15.16
N LYS A 784 25.19 -11.41 15.11
CA LYS A 784 24.26 -12.46 15.50
C LYS A 784 24.94 -13.39 16.53
N PHE A 785 24.19 -13.66 17.61
CA PHE A 785 24.60 -14.55 18.72
C PHE A 785 23.65 -15.73 18.82
#